data_fe930947c3b5842a0f5d670044fb5f48
#
_entry.id   fe930947c3b5842a0f5d670044fb5f48
#
_cell.length_a   1.000
_cell.length_b   1.000
_cell.length_c   1.000
_cell.angle_alpha   90.00
_cell.angle_beta   90.00
_cell.angle_gamma   90.00
#
_symmetry.space_group_name_H-M   'P 1'
#
loop_
_entity.id
_entity.type
_entity.pdbx_description
1 polymer ?
#
loop_
_entity_poly.entity_id
_entity_poly.type
_entity_poly.pdbx_seq_one_letter_code
_entity_poly.pdbx_strand_id
1 'polypeptide(L)'
;MLMSQQVVSKDHKFIKKWKKTYKNILKTAYPEISKKEIDVFLNKIIDDNIEVPEGIVDNNYVHKSIKVDLLTLIDWVYNKELICGGHAVFFKNRHVAANPRATMLEGFLDNRKKIKDRLKFLDPESYEYAVCDRDQGIEKLVANSFYGVGGAKTSNFYNLYTAVSTTASGQSLISTTETAIENFMSNNIKFIDLEECIEYINNITSEKHKLDGRILENHDHDDVLEYLKNRFFEFKPEYEYPIFKILINLDQDSLNRIYYKNNIYEFSKLRPIRMLITEIFEKTDSFLNPNKLPKESEKELKVLWKYYKEFVFYNYFTFNRIGRLRYDLRKSIVTVDTDSNMVDLGIWVDWVFENIVDINPKLRYRERNNLIYTSVNVMCYSITELYKEHLAKYCKVANIPDDIAWRINIKNEFLFERMILSDTKKRYMSKTLLREGNEFKKIDIKGLDFRKSSCNIETEKFFSKLAKDKIIEAKDVDSAEVIRDIQQFENYIRNTLINGEKEFLIPSKVKELGAYADPLREMGVNGVLAWNCCYPNQDIQLPDIVDLIKVNMQTEEDIEDLKETEPEIYNNIMEGIFGNDNPKIRKKGIYVIAIPRNVDKIPEWIIPYINYDEVVNNNISKFHPILNSLNLFLIQTESKAGKTYMSNIVDF
;
A
#
# COMPACT_ATOMS: atom_id res chain seq x y z
N MET A 1 26.85 -5.04 -4.71
CA MET A 1 27.81 -6.16 -4.54
C MET A 1 27.72 -7.03 -5.78
N LEU A 2 28.81 -7.16 -6.52
CA LEU A 2 28.91 -8.12 -7.62
C LEU A 2 29.40 -9.44 -7.02
N MET A 3 28.66 -10.50 -7.17
CA MET A 3 29.05 -11.83 -6.69
C MET A 3 29.65 -12.62 -7.83
N SER A 4 30.81 -13.20 -7.59
CA SER A 4 31.44 -14.19 -8.43
C SER A 4 31.57 -15.51 -7.66
N GLN A 5 31.76 -16.62 -8.37
CA GLN A 5 31.99 -17.94 -7.76
C GLN A 5 33.48 -18.28 -7.87
N GLN A 6 34.06 -18.82 -6.81
CA GLN A 6 35.39 -19.34 -6.77
C GLN A 6 35.34 -20.82 -6.39
N VAL A 7 35.99 -21.65 -7.18
CA VAL A 7 36.14 -23.09 -6.84
C VAL A 7 37.25 -23.23 -5.82
N VAL A 8 36.96 -23.90 -4.70
CA VAL A 8 37.91 -24.11 -3.61
C VAL A 8 37.97 -25.56 -3.20
N SER A 9 39.12 -25.98 -2.70
CA SER A 9 39.32 -27.32 -2.15
C SER A 9 38.66 -27.46 -0.76
N LYS A 10 38.44 -28.72 -0.32
CA LYS A 10 37.93 -29.03 1.02
C LYS A 10 38.77 -28.47 2.18
N ASP A 11 40.05 -28.17 1.94
CA ASP A 11 40.96 -27.59 2.94
C ASP A 11 40.94 -26.09 3.02
N HIS A 12 40.17 -25.41 2.15
CA HIS A 12 40.01 -23.98 2.17
C HIS A 12 39.47 -23.50 3.51
N LYS A 13 39.95 -22.31 3.96
CA LYS A 13 39.54 -21.71 5.24
C LYS A 13 38.01 -21.53 5.36
N PHE A 14 37.31 -21.27 4.25
CA PHE A 14 35.87 -21.21 4.17
C PHE A 14 35.24 -22.53 4.62
N ILE A 15 35.69 -23.64 4.06
CA ILE A 15 35.14 -24.97 4.37
C ILE A 15 35.38 -25.35 5.84
N LYS A 16 36.55 -24.99 6.40
CA LYS A 16 36.84 -25.18 7.83
C LYS A 16 35.91 -24.39 8.73
N LYS A 17 35.64 -23.14 8.36
CA LYS A 17 34.67 -22.28 9.09
C LYS A 17 33.24 -22.83 8.96
N TRP A 18 32.83 -23.19 7.75
CA TRP A 18 31.52 -23.80 7.47
C TRP A 18 31.31 -25.05 8.32
N LYS A 19 32.25 -25.99 8.32
CA LYS A 19 32.20 -27.17 9.17
C LYS A 19 32.04 -26.83 10.64
N LYS A 20 32.81 -25.88 11.16
CA LYS A 20 32.74 -25.45 12.56
C LYS A 20 31.36 -24.88 12.90
N THR A 21 30.80 -24.04 12.03
CA THR A 21 29.51 -23.44 12.22
C THR A 21 28.39 -24.46 12.21
N TYR A 22 28.34 -25.33 11.18
CA TYR A 22 27.32 -26.36 11.08
C TYR A 22 27.46 -27.46 12.15
N LYS A 23 28.66 -27.76 12.56
CA LYS A 23 28.88 -28.67 13.71
C LYS A 23 28.25 -28.13 15.00
N ASN A 24 28.36 -26.84 15.23
CA ASN A 24 27.73 -26.18 16.40
C ASN A 24 26.21 -26.17 16.27
N ILE A 25 25.67 -25.84 15.08
CA ILE A 25 24.25 -25.86 14.80
C ILE A 25 23.65 -27.25 15.00
N LEU A 26 24.24 -28.26 14.38
CA LEU A 26 23.77 -29.65 14.49
C LEU A 26 23.86 -30.19 15.91
N LYS A 27 24.91 -29.85 16.64
CA LYS A 27 25.03 -30.25 18.06
C LYS A 27 23.97 -29.56 18.96
N THR A 28 23.60 -28.33 18.66
CA THR A 28 22.54 -27.60 19.38
C THR A 28 21.15 -28.14 19.03
N ALA A 29 20.94 -28.46 17.76
CA ALA A 29 19.66 -29.00 17.27
C ALA A 29 19.45 -30.46 17.67
N TYR A 30 20.52 -31.25 17.71
CA TYR A 30 20.52 -32.70 17.99
C TYR A 30 21.55 -33.04 19.08
N PRO A 31 21.24 -32.75 20.36
CA PRO A 31 22.18 -32.96 21.47
C PRO A 31 22.60 -34.44 21.65
N GLU A 32 21.74 -35.36 21.19
CA GLU A 32 21.93 -36.81 21.26
C GLU A 32 22.98 -37.36 20.29
N ILE A 33 23.23 -36.65 19.18
CA ILE A 33 24.18 -37.10 18.16
C ILE A 33 25.62 -36.83 18.61
N SER A 34 26.51 -37.82 18.51
CA SER A 34 27.90 -37.64 18.90
C SER A 34 28.64 -36.68 17.95
N LYS A 35 29.67 -36.01 18.48
CA LYS A 35 30.53 -35.14 17.65
C LYS A 35 31.16 -35.88 16.47
N LYS A 36 31.44 -37.18 16.65
CA LYS A 36 32.08 -38.04 15.63
C LYS A 36 31.10 -38.30 14.47
N GLU A 37 29.83 -38.57 14.77
CA GLU A 37 28.80 -38.81 13.78
C GLU A 37 28.52 -37.53 12.97
N ILE A 38 28.44 -36.35 13.64
CA ILE A 38 28.31 -35.06 12.97
C ILE A 38 29.51 -34.82 12.02
N ASP A 39 30.75 -35.11 12.47
CA ASP A 39 31.94 -34.95 11.63
C ASP A 39 31.91 -35.85 10.40
N VAL A 40 31.50 -37.14 10.58
CA VAL A 40 31.34 -38.09 9.46
C VAL A 40 30.28 -37.58 8.48
N PHE A 41 29.12 -37.10 8.97
CA PHE A 41 28.06 -36.54 8.14
C PHE A 41 28.53 -35.32 7.34
N LEU A 42 29.15 -34.35 8.00
CA LEU A 42 29.64 -33.14 7.35
C LEU A 42 30.75 -33.45 6.30
N ASN A 43 31.58 -34.47 6.57
CA ASN A 43 32.62 -34.88 5.62
C ASN A 43 32.06 -35.61 4.38
N LYS A 44 30.87 -36.22 4.47
CA LYS A 44 30.19 -36.82 3.32
C LYS A 44 29.56 -35.80 2.38
N ILE A 45 29.16 -34.64 2.92
CA ILE A 45 28.50 -33.58 2.14
C ILE A 45 29.54 -32.75 1.37
N ILE A 46 30.79 -32.74 1.83
CA ILE A 46 31.82 -31.84 1.31
C ILE A 46 32.68 -32.59 0.32
N ASP A 47 32.52 -32.25 -0.95
CA ASP A 47 33.40 -32.71 -2.03
C ASP A 47 34.58 -31.73 -2.25
N ASP A 48 35.58 -32.21 -3.03
CA ASP A 48 36.57 -31.32 -3.62
C ASP A 48 35.91 -30.49 -4.74
N ASN A 49 36.34 -29.27 -4.94
CA ASN A 49 35.80 -28.31 -5.91
C ASN A 49 34.45 -27.66 -5.52
N ILE A 50 34.37 -27.13 -4.31
CA ILE A 50 33.22 -26.40 -3.83
C ILE A 50 33.26 -24.96 -4.37
N GLU A 51 32.14 -24.52 -4.93
CA GLU A 51 31.96 -23.13 -5.33
C GLU A 51 31.66 -22.24 -4.11
N VAL A 52 32.51 -21.25 -3.86
CA VAL A 52 32.34 -20.27 -2.78
C VAL A 52 31.98 -18.94 -3.37
N PRO A 53 30.86 -18.34 -2.95
CA PRO A 53 30.52 -16.99 -3.38
C PRO A 53 31.52 -15.95 -2.88
N GLU A 54 32.04 -15.14 -3.79
CA GLU A 54 32.84 -13.96 -3.49
C GLU A 54 32.07 -12.70 -3.84
N GLY A 55 32.29 -11.63 -3.10
CA GLY A 55 31.71 -10.33 -3.36
C GLY A 55 32.76 -9.22 -3.32
N ILE A 56 32.47 -8.14 -4.03
CA ILE A 56 33.21 -6.90 -3.92
C ILE A 56 32.46 -5.99 -2.95
N VAL A 57 33.13 -5.58 -1.88
CA VAL A 57 32.58 -4.64 -0.90
C VAL A 57 33.26 -3.27 -1.09
N ASP A 58 32.44 -2.26 -1.36
CA ASP A 58 32.91 -0.88 -1.47
C ASP A 58 32.83 -0.18 -0.12
N ASN A 59 33.94 0.42 0.26
CA ASN A 59 33.97 1.29 1.42
C ASN A 59 33.85 2.76 0.97
N ASN A 60 32.69 3.34 1.19
CA ASN A 60 32.36 4.68 0.73
C ASN A 60 33.13 5.80 1.44
N TYR A 61 33.70 5.56 2.63
CA TYR A 61 34.47 6.55 3.36
C TYR A 61 35.89 6.69 2.83
N VAL A 62 36.46 5.60 2.29
CA VAL A 62 37.83 5.58 1.80
C VAL A 62 37.93 5.28 0.30
N HIS A 63 36.79 5.19 -0.38
CA HIS A 63 36.67 4.88 -1.82
C HIS A 63 37.55 3.70 -2.27
N LYS A 64 37.57 2.65 -1.45
CA LYS A 64 38.30 1.41 -1.70
C LYS A 64 37.37 0.23 -1.82
N SER A 65 37.57 -0.55 -2.87
CA SER A 65 36.88 -1.84 -3.06
C SER A 65 37.77 -2.98 -2.62
N ILE A 66 37.20 -3.95 -1.91
CA ILE A 66 37.88 -5.16 -1.47
C ILE A 66 37.09 -6.40 -1.86
N LYS A 67 37.78 -7.45 -2.29
CA LYS A 67 37.17 -8.76 -2.50
C LYS A 67 37.08 -9.50 -1.17
N VAL A 68 35.90 -10.05 -0.91
CA VAL A 68 35.58 -10.75 0.35
C VAL A 68 34.78 -11.98 0.04
N ASP A 69 35.17 -13.13 0.60
CA ASP A 69 34.31 -14.31 0.59
C ASP A 69 33.10 -14.12 1.53
N LEU A 70 32.00 -14.83 1.22
CA LEU A 70 30.73 -14.67 1.92
C LEU A 70 30.83 -14.93 3.43
N LEU A 71 31.62 -15.93 3.84
CA LEU A 71 31.76 -16.21 5.28
C LEU A 71 32.57 -15.13 6.01
N THR A 72 33.58 -14.58 5.38
CA THR A 72 34.33 -13.44 5.93
C THR A 72 33.40 -12.22 6.06
N LEU A 73 32.51 -12.01 5.08
CA LEU A 73 31.52 -10.94 5.16
C LEU A 73 30.51 -11.17 6.32
N ILE A 74 30.01 -12.39 6.46
CA ILE A 74 29.12 -12.77 7.56
C ILE A 74 29.83 -12.55 8.92
N ASP A 75 31.07 -13.03 9.06
CA ASP A 75 31.86 -12.78 10.25
C ASP A 75 32.02 -11.29 10.58
N TRP A 76 32.24 -10.46 9.57
CA TRP A 76 32.34 -9.03 9.78
C TRP A 76 31.02 -8.42 10.27
N VAL A 77 29.90 -8.86 9.72
CA VAL A 77 28.58 -8.41 10.17
C VAL A 77 28.38 -8.69 11.65
N TYR A 78 28.64 -9.92 12.08
CA TYR A 78 28.44 -10.32 13.47
C TYR A 78 29.52 -9.79 14.42
N ASN A 79 30.79 -9.90 14.07
CA ASN A 79 31.89 -9.50 14.95
C ASN A 79 32.05 -7.98 15.05
N LYS A 80 31.62 -7.21 14.03
CA LYS A 80 31.64 -5.74 14.06
C LYS A 80 30.25 -5.16 14.34
N GLU A 81 29.28 -6.02 14.68
CA GLU A 81 27.90 -5.63 14.96
C GLU A 81 27.30 -4.73 13.88
N LEU A 82 27.55 -5.07 12.61
CA LEU A 82 27.02 -4.29 11.49
C LEU A 82 25.55 -4.61 11.27
N ILE A 83 24.74 -3.56 11.06
CA ILE A 83 23.33 -3.70 10.68
C ILE A 83 23.25 -3.88 9.17
N CYS A 84 22.53 -4.91 8.72
CA CYS A 84 22.31 -5.23 7.32
C CYS A 84 21.06 -4.53 6.80
N GLY A 85 21.22 -3.51 5.99
CA GLY A 85 20.12 -2.85 5.28
C GLY A 85 19.88 -3.43 3.90
N GLY A 86 18.81 -2.99 3.26
CA GLY A 86 18.46 -3.37 1.89
C GLY A 86 19.59 -3.06 0.89
N HIS A 87 19.62 -3.79 -0.22
CA HIS A 87 20.68 -3.74 -1.22
C HIS A 87 22.09 -4.03 -0.69
N ALA A 88 22.19 -4.86 0.36
CA ALA A 88 23.47 -5.22 0.97
C ALA A 88 24.32 -4.00 1.41
N VAL A 89 23.65 -2.98 1.93
CA VAL A 89 24.33 -1.84 2.57
C VAL A 89 24.48 -2.12 4.05
N PHE A 90 25.70 -2.01 4.56
CA PHE A 90 26.01 -2.28 5.96
C PHE A 90 26.21 -0.97 6.72
N PHE A 91 25.57 -0.87 7.88
CA PHE A 91 25.66 0.29 8.77
C PHE A 91 26.36 -0.08 10.07
N LYS A 92 27.16 0.84 10.60
CA LYS A 92 27.71 0.70 11.95
C LYS A 92 26.58 0.79 12.98
N ASN A 93 26.70 -0.03 14.03
CA ASN A 93 25.81 0.06 15.17
C ASN A 93 25.92 1.45 15.82
N ARG A 94 24.81 1.97 16.36
CA ARG A 94 24.74 3.27 17.05
C ARG A 94 25.70 3.37 18.25
N HIS A 95 26.01 2.27 18.90
CA HIS A 95 26.96 2.21 20.03
C HIS A 95 28.41 2.38 19.58
N VAL A 96 28.70 2.09 18.33
CA VAL A 96 30.06 2.25 17.72
C VAL A 96 30.25 3.64 17.14
N ALA A 97 29.19 4.19 16.50
CA ALA A 97 29.25 5.51 15.87
C ALA A 97 27.90 6.20 15.94
N ALA A 98 27.86 7.35 16.61
CA ALA A 98 26.67 8.21 16.64
C ALA A 98 26.43 8.80 15.23
N ASN A 99 25.15 8.79 14.81
CA ASN A 99 24.73 9.42 13.57
C ASN A 99 23.85 10.65 13.90
N PRO A 100 24.34 11.88 13.69
CA PRO A 100 23.57 13.09 14.02
C PRO A 100 22.19 13.12 13.34
N ARG A 101 22.09 12.61 12.11
CA ARG A 101 20.84 12.52 11.37
C ARG A 101 19.84 11.59 12.06
N ALA A 102 20.28 10.44 12.55
CA ALA A 102 19.42 9.52 13.27
C ALA A 102 18.94 10.14 14.59
N THR A 103 19.81 10.84 15.31
CA THR A 103 19.47 11.54 16.58
C THR A 103 18.44 12.65 16.34
N MET A 104 18.58 13.44 15.26
CA MET A 104 17.58 14.45 14.90
C MET A 104 16.23 13.81 14.59
N LEU A 105 16.20 12.73 13.79
CA LEU A 105 14.98 12.01 13.46
C LEU A 105 14.29 11.44 14.71
N GLU A 106 15.07 10.89 15.65
CA GLU A 106 14.55 10.43 16.95
C GLU A 106 13.86 11.57 17.70
N GLY A 107 14.47 12.77 17.73
CA GLY A 107 13.87 13.95 18.36
C GLY A 107 12.49 14.31 17.78
N PHE A 108 12.34 14.32 16.46
CA PHE A 108 11.04 14.58 15.81
C PHE A 108 10.01 13.51 16.13
N LEU A 109 10.40 12.23 16.12
CA LEU A 109 9.48 11.13 16.43
C LEU A 109 9.02 11.17 17.90
N ASP A 110 9.92 11.49 18.84
CA ASP A 110 9.60 11.61 20.25
C ASP A 110 8.70 12.82 20.53
N ASN A 111 8.95 13.96 19.89
CA ASN A 111 8.06 15.13 19.97
C ASN A 111 6.67 14.80 19.45
N ARG A 112 6.59 14.18 18.27
CA ARG A 112 5.31 13.74 17.71
C ARG A 112 4.55 12.81 18.66
N LYS A 113 5.25 11.87 19.31
CA LYS A 113 4.65 10.97 20.28
C LYS A 113 4.05 11.74 21.46
N LYS A 114 4.79 12.69 22.04
CA LYS A 114 4.29 13.55 23.14
C LYS A 114 3.03 14.31 22.73
N ILE A 115 3.01 14.90 21.52
CA ILE A 115 1.84 15.63 21.02
C ILE A 115 0.64 14.67 20.83
N LYS A 116 0.86 13.48 20.23
CA LYS A 116 -0.19 12.47 20.09
C LYS A 116 -0.73 11.98 21.43
N ASP A 117 0.12 11.85 22.44
CA ASP A 117 -0.33 11.47 23.78
C ASP A 117 -1.18 12.56 24.42
N ARG A 118 -0.87 13.84 24.20
CA ARG A 118 -1.69 14.98 24.63
C ARG A 118 -3.06 15.00 23.93
N LEU A 119 -3.12 14.72 22.62
CA LEU A 119 -4.37 14.65 21.85
C LEU A 119 -5.41 13.70 22.43
N LYS A 120 -4.99 12.62 23.11
CA LYS A 120 -5.89 11.63 23.71
C LYS A 120 -6.76 12.19 24.84
N PHE A 121 -6.36 13.32 25.43
CA PHE A 121 -7.03 13.98 26.56
C PHE A 121 -7.79 15.25 26.16
N LEU A 122 -7.72 15.66 24.91
CA LEU A 122 -8.40 16.85 24.39
C LEU A 122 -9.73 16.50 23.72
N ASP A 123 -10.68 17.39 23.83
CA ASP A 123 -11.95 17.31 23.10
C ASP A 123 -11.68 17.46 21.59
N PRO A 124 -12.08 16.51 20.73
CA PRO A 124 -11.89 16.55 19.30
C PRO A 124 -12.48 17.80 18.59
N GLU A 125 -13.49 18.42 19.18
CA GLU A 125 -14.12 19.64 18.63
C GLU A 125 -13.45 20.94 19.14
N SER A 126 -12.46 20.84 20.05
CA SER A 126 -11.78 22.00 20.62
C SER A 126 -10.72 22.59 19.67
N TYR A 127 -10.51 23.89 19.79
CA TYR A 127 -9.42 24.59 19.11
C TYR A 127 -8.05 24.03 19.48
N GLU A 128 -7.85 23.66 20.76
CA GLU A 128 -6.60 23.07 21.23
C GLU A 128 -6.29 21.72 20.56
N TYR A 129 -7.32 20.89 20.33
CA TYR A 129 -7.18 19.65 19.58
C TYR A 129 -6.72 19.93 18.14
N ALA A 130 -7.37 20.87 17.46
CA ALA A 130 -7.02 21.24 16.08
C ALA A 130 -5.57 21.73 15.95
N VAL A 131 -5.09 22.52 16.93
CA VAL A 131 -3.68 22.97 16.98
C VAL A 131 -2.74 21.81 17.20
N CYS A 132 -3.00 20.95 18.19
CA CYS A 132 -2.18 19.78 18.45
C CYS A 132 -2.15 18.79 17.28
N ASP A 133 -3.28 18.58 16.59
CA ASP A 133 -3.34 17.68 15.42
C ASP A 133 -2.53 18.23 14.26
N ARG A 134 -2.60 19.56 14.02
CA ARG A 134 -1.73 20.24 13.05
C ARG A 134 -0.25 20.05 13.40
N ASP A 135 0.12 20.28 14.66
CA ASP A 135 1.51 20.23 15.10
C ASP A 135 2.11 18.82 15.00
N GLN A 136 1.36 17.77 15.37
CA GLN A 136 1.81 16.39 15.12
C GLN A 136 1.93 16.07 13.63
N GLY A 137 1.12 16.71 12.78
CA GLY A 137 1.20 16.62 11.34
C GLY A 137 2.49 17.25 10.79
N ILE A 138 2.91 18.39 11.32
CA ILE A 138 4.17 19.07 10.97
C ILE A 138 5.36 18.18 11.35
N GLU A 139 5.41 17.64 12.58
CA GLU A 139 6.47 16.72 13.02
C GLU A 139 6.57 15.49 12.11
N LYS A 140 5.43 14.93 11.68
CA LYS A 140 5.39 13.83 10.70
C LYS A 140 5.96 14.24 9.35
N LEU A 141 5.62 15.44 8.86
CA LEU A 141 6.09 15.95 7.58
C LEU A 141 7.62 16.15 7.61
N VAL A 142 8.15 16.75 8.67
CA VAL A 142 9.59 16.97 8.87
C VAL A 142 10.32 15.64 8.92
N ALA A 143 9.85 14.68 9.74
CA ALA A 143 10.46 13.35 9.84
C ALA A 143 10.51 12.63 8.48
N ASN A 144 9.42 12.67 7.71
CA ASN A 144 9.37 12.06 6.38
C ASN A 144 10.29 12.77 5.37
N SER A 145 10.45 14.09 5.50
CA SER A 145 11.33 14.88 4.63
C SER A 145 12.82 14.51 4.78
N PHE A 146 13.21 14.01 5.96
CA PHE A 146 14.59 13.55 6.21
C PHE A 146 15.03 12.42 5.28
N TYR A 147 14.09 11.57 4.85
CA TYR A 147 14.37 10.57 3.83
C TYR A 147 14.72 11.25 2.49
N GLY A 148 13.88 12.18 2.03
CA GLY A 148 14.10 12.93 0.77
C GLY A 148 15.40 13.73 0.77
N VAL A 149 15.73 14.39 1.89
CA VAL A 149 16.97 15.11 2.10
C VAL A 149 18.19 14.21 1.91
N GLY A 150 18.12 12.95 2.35
CA GLY A 150 19.17 11.96 2.14
C GLY A 150 19.41 11.57 0.68
N GLY A 151 18.38 11.66 -0.17
CA GLY A 151 18.46 11.39 -1.61
C GLY A 151 18.78 12.62 -2.48
N ALA A 152 18.69 13.83 -1.95
CA ALA A 152 18.89 15.08 -2.68
C ALA A 152 20.38 15.45 -2.76
N LYS A 153 20.94 15.51 -3.97
CA LYS A 153 22.36 15.83 -4.20
C LYS A 153 22.80 17.20 -3.67
N THR A 154 21.87 18.12 -3.54
CA THR A 154 22.12 19.49 -3.01
C THR A 154 22.10 19.58 -1.49
N SER A 155 21.78 18.48 -0.81
CA SER A 155 21.69 18.43 0.66
C SER A 155 23.02 18.10 1.30
N ASN A 156 23.33 18.77 2.42
CA ASN A 156 24.48 18.42 3.26
C ASN A 156 24.37 17.01 3.89
N PHE A 157 23.17 16.42 3.90
CA PHE A 157 22.90 15.06 4.38
C PHE A 157 22.80 14.03 3.24
N TYR A 158 23.19 14.41 2.02
CA TYR A 158 23.16 13.50 0.88
C TYR A 158 23.97 12.24 1.14
N ASN A 159 23.29 11.11 1.03
CA ASN A 159 23.91 9.79 1.05
C ASN A 159 22.99 8.80 0.28
N LEU A 160 23.35 8.56 -0.97
CA LEU A 160 22.56 7.72 -1.87
C LEU A 160 22.38 6.30 -1.31
N TYR A 161 23.40 5.71 -0.72
CA TYR A 161 23.34 4.35 -0.19
C TYR A 161 22.37 4.25 0.98
N THR A 162 22.34 5.24 1.87
CA THR A 162 21.35 5.29 2.94
C THR A 162 19.93 5.42 2.38
N ALA A 163 19.71 6.29 1.40
CA ALA A 163 18.38 6.50 0.80
C ALA A 163 17.87 5.23 0.09
N VAL A 164 18.71 4.62 -0.75
CA VAL A 164 18.37 3.40 -1.48
C VAL A 164 18.14 2.22 -0.51
N SER A 165 19.01 2.07 0.49
CA SER A 165 18.86 1.00 1.49
C SER A 165 17.59 1.16 2.34
N THR A 166 17.22 2.39 2.71
CA THR A 166 15.97 2.64 3.45
C THR A 166 14.75 2.18 2.66
N THR A 167 14.69 2.54 1.37
CA THR A 167 13.58 2.10 0.49
C THR A 167 13.53 0.58 0.35
N ALA A 168 14.69 -0.04 0.07
CA ALA A 168 14.75 -1.47 -0.12
C ALA A 168 14.44 -2.26 1.17
N SER A 169 14.86 -1.74 2.33
CA SER A 169 14.49 -2.35 3.62
C SER A 169 12.98 -2.25 3.88
N GLY A 170 12.37 -1.10 3.57
CA GLY A 170 10.92 -0.93 3.67
C GLY A 170 10.15 -1.89 2.74
N GLN A 171 10.59 -2.01 1.49
CA GLN A 171 10.01 -2.97 0.55
C GLN A 171 10.15 -4.43 1.04
N SER A 172 11.30 -4.79 1.58
CA SER A 172 11.53 -6.12 2.14
C SER A 172 10.61 -6.41 3.33
N LEU A 173 10.47 -5.45 4.25
CA LEU A 173 9.61 -5.56 5.42
C LEU A 173 8.14 -5.75 5.02
N ILE A 174 7.62 -4.87 4.16
CA ILE A 174 6.21 -4.94 3.77
C ILE A 174 5.91 -6.20 2.97
N SER A 175 6.80 -6.62 2.08
CA SER A 175 6.66 -7.87 1.31
C SER A 175 6.67 -9.11 2.21
N THR A 176 7.50 -9.12 3.25
CA THR A 176 7.52 -10.20 4.23
C THR A 176 6.20 -10.29 4.99
N THR A 177 5.66 -9.15 5.42
CA THR A 177 4.36 -9.11 6.12
C THR A 177 3.20 -9.45 5.20
N GLU A 178 3.24 -9.04 3.93
CA GLU A 178 2.27 -9.42 2.90
C GLU A 178 2.22 -10.95 2.72
N THR A 179 3.37 -11.57 2.49
CA THR A 179 3.46 -13.03 2.36
C THR A 179 2.97 -13.75 3.62
N ALA A 180 3.27 -13.22 4.80
CA ALA A 180 2.83 -13.81 6.06
C ALA A 180 1.31 -13.83 6.19
N ILE A 181 0.63 -12.71 5.88
CA ILE A 181 -0.83 -12.62 5.93
C ILE A 181 -1.47 -13.55 4.89
N GLU A 182 -1.00 -13.50 3.64
CA GLU A 182 -1.56 -14.33 2.58
C GLU A 182 -1.45 -15.82 2.93
N ASN A 183 -0.33 -16.25 3.48
CA ASN A 183 -0.18 -17.61 3.92
C ASN A 183 -1.11 -17.97 5.10
N PHE A 184 -1.27 -17.06 6.04
CA PHE A 184 -2.07 -17.27 7.23
C PHE A 184 -3.58 -17.25 6.95
N MET A 185 -4.05 -16.26 6.19
CA MET A 185 -5.47 -16.02 5.95
C MET A 185 -6.03 -16.81 4.77
N SER A 186 -5.25 -16.95 3.70
CA SER A 186 -5.79 -17.42 2.42
C SER A 186 -5.40 -18.84 2.07
N ASN A 187 -4.55 -19.46 2.88
CA ASN A 187 -4.01 -20.77 2.55
C ASN A 187 -3.39 -20.79 1.12
N ASN A 188 -2.66 -19.74 0.80
CA ASN A 188 -2.29 -19.38 -0.57
C ASN A 188 -0.87 -19.81 -0.95
N ILE A 189 -0.25 -20.70 -0.19
CA ILE A 189 1.04 -21.30 -0.60
C ILE A 189 0.79 -22.12 -1.86
N LYS A 190 1.50 -21.72 -2.94
CA LYS A 190 1.56 -22.48 -4.19
C LYS A 190 3.01 -22.86 -4.48
N PHE A 191 3.23 -24.12 -4.80
CA PHE A 191 4.54 -24.62 -5.19
C PHE A 191 4.74 -24.47 -6.70
N ILE A 192 5.93 -24.01 -7.11
CA ILE A 192 6.32 -23.97 -8.53
C ILE A 192 6.78 -25.36 -8.96
N ASP A 193 7.52 -26.05 -8.09
CA ASP A 193 8.16 -27.32 -8.37
C ASP A 193 8.21 -28.24 -7.15
N LEU A 194 8.73 -29.44 -7.37
CA LEU A 194 8.89 -30.47 -6.34
C LEU A 194 9.83 -30.03 -5.21
N GLU A 195 10.89 -29.31 -5.53
CA GLU A 195 11.91 -28.90 -4.56
C GLU A 195 11.30 -27.98 -3.50
N GLU A 196 10.46 -27.04 -3.90
CA GLU A 196 9.73 -26.18 -2.97
C GLU A 196 8.77 -26.93 -2.06
N CYS A 197 8.07 -27.94 -2.59
CA CYS A 197 7.18 -28.77 -1.78
C CYS A 197 7.99 -29.58 -0.74
N ILE A 198 9.10 -30.14 -1.14
CA ILE A 198 9.99 -30.89 -0.22
C ILE A 198 10.60 -29.95 0.84
N GLU A 199 11.02 -28.75 0.44
CA GLU A 199 11.51 -27.74 1.39
C GLU A 199 10.42 -27.35 2.40
N TYR A 200 9.17 -27.16 1.95
CA TYR A 200 8.03 -26.89 2.80
C TYR A 200 7.81 -28.00 3.84
N ILE A 201 7.78 -29.25 3.42
CA ILE A 201 7.63 -30.41 4.30
C ILE A 201 8.78 -30.46 5.33
N ASN A 202 10.02 -30.34 4.88
CA ASN A 202 11.19 -30.38 5.76
C ASN A 202 11.19 -29.24 6.79
N ASN A 203 10.79 -28.05 6.41
CA ASN A 203 10.72 -26.91 7.32
C ASN A 203 9.68 -27.12 8.42
N ILE A 204 8.50 -27.67 8.10
CA ILE A 204 7.45 -27.95 9.08
C ILE A 204 7.88 -29.07 10.04
N THR A 205 8.43 -30.16 9.50
CA THR A 205 8.83 -31.33 10.30
C THR A 205 10.06 -31.07 11.17
N SER A 206 10.88 -30.07 10.82
CA SER A 206 12.05 -29.67 11.62
C SER A 206 11.69 -28.77 12.82
N GLU A 207 10.48 -28.20 12.89
CA GLU A 207 10.04 -27.36 13.98
C GLU A 207 9.82 -28.17 15.26
N LYS A 208 10.39 -27.70 16.39
CA LYS A 208 10.12 -28.28 17.71
C LYS A 208 8.84 -27.69 18.28
N HIS A 209 7.89 -28.54 18.63
CA HIS A 209 6.57 -28.15 19.09
C HIS A 209 6.47 -28.22 20.62
N LYS A 210 5.75 -27.24 21.21
CA LYS A 210 5.57 -27.08 22.65
C LYS A 210 4.16 -27.40 23.13
N LEU A 211 3.20 -27.48 22.22
CA LEU A 211 1.80 -27.76 22.54
C LEU A 211 1.44 -29.20 22.28
N ASP A 212 0.41 -29.68 22.98
CA ASP A 212 -0.14 -31.02 22.80
C ASP A 212 -0.87 -31.12 21.45
N GLY A 213 -0.35 -31.95 20.53
CA GLY A 213 -0.94 -32.21 19.22
C GLY A 213 -2.28 -32.95 19.24
N ARG A 214 -2.74 -33.44 20.41
CA ARG A 214 -4.02 -34.20 20.54
C ARG A 214 -5.27 -33.41 20.19
N ILE A 215 -5.16 -32.09 20.02
CA ILE A 215 -6.29 -31.27 19.52
C ILE A 215 -6.51 -31.41 18.02
N LEU A 216 -5.52 -31.93 17.27
CA LEU A 216 -5.61 -32.09 15.83
C LEU A 216 -6.41 -33.35 15.46
N GLU A 217 -7.22 -33.25 14.44
CA GLU A 217 -7.81 -34.41 13.78
C GLU A 217 -6.72 -35.12 12.97
N ASN A 218 -6.81 -36.46 12.93
CA ASN A 218 -5.82 -37.26 12.24
C ASN A 218 -6.09 -37.27 10.74
N HIS A 219 -5.05 -36.96 9.97
CA HIS A 219 -5.02 -37.08 8.52
C HIS A 219 -3.96 -38.08 8.14
N ASP A 220 -4.28 -39.03 7.28
CA ASP A 220 -3.32 -39.99 6.80
C ASP A 220 -2.43 -39.43 5.70
N HIS A 221 -1.49 -40.22 5.21
CA HIS A 221 -0.57 -39.76 4.18
C HIS A 221 -1.24 -39.51 2.83
N ASP A 222 -2.37 -40.15 2.53
CA ASP A 222 -3.13 -39.92 1.29
C ASP A 222 -3.89 -38.59 1.35
N ASP A 223 -4.52 -38.28 2.48
CA ASP A 223 -5.14 -36.96 2.74
C ASP A 223 -4.14 -35.82 2.56
N VAL A 224 -2.96 -35.98 3.17
CA VAL A 224 -1.90 -34.97 3.09
C VAL A 224 -1.32 -34.86 1.68
N LEU A 225 -1.17 -35.97 0.97
CA LEU A 225 -0.72 -35.98 -0.43
C LEU A 225 -1.70 -35.21 -1.32
N GLU A 226 -3.01 -35.50 -1.21
CA GLU A 226 -4.01 -34.80 -2.00
C GLU A 226 -4.06 -33.30 -1.66
N TYR A 227 -3.94 -32.95 -0.39
CA TYR A 227 -3.81 -31.58 0.06
C TYR A 227 -2.60 -30.87 -0.57
N LEU A 228 -1.43 -31.52 -0.65
CA LEU A 228 -0.23 -30.96 -1.26
C LEU A 228 -0.35 -30.85 -2.78
N LYS A 229 -0.96 -31.83 -3.48
CA LYS A 229 -1.21 -31.79 -4.93
C LYS A 229 -1.97 -30.53 -5.33
N ASN A 230 -3.00 -30.17 -4.57
CA ASN A 230 -3.80 -28.97 -4.82
C ASN A 230 -3.06 -27.63 -4.58
N ARG A 231 -1.84 -27.69 -4.06
CA ARG A 231 -0.98 -26.54 -3.79
C ARG A 231 0.07 -26.26 -4.83
N PHE A 232 0.13 -27.01 -5.91
CA PHE A 232 0.99 -26.66 -7.04
C PHE A 232 0.27 -25.67 -7.98
N PHE A 233 1.05 -24.82 -8.65
CA PHE A 233 0.54 -24.07 -9.82
C PHE A 233 0.22 -25.07 -10.95
N GLU A 234 1.10 -26.06 -11.15
CA GLU A 234 0.95 -27.14 -12.08
C GLU A 234 1.52 -28.41 -11.42
N PHE A 235 0.65 -29.33 -11.02
CA PHE A 235 1.09 -30.61 -10.46
C PHE A 235 1.44 -31.55 -11.59
N LYS A 236 2.65 -32.12 -11.55
CA LYS A 236 3.12 -33.13 -12.50
C LYS A 236 3.04 -34.52 -11.87
N PRO A 237 2.57 -35.54 -12.61
CA PRO A 237 2.44 -36.90 -12.08
C PRO A 237 3.73 -37.46 -11.46
N GLU A 238 4.90 -37.09 -11.99
CA GLU A 238 6.22 -37.46 -11.50
C GLU A 238 6.54 -36.96 -10.07
N TYR A 239 5.82 -35.97 -9.57
CA TYR A 239 6.00 -35.43 -8.22
C TYR A 239 5.34 -36.27 -7.14
N GLU A 240 4.35 -37.08 -7.51
CA GLU A 240 3.55 -37.85 -6.57
C GLU A 240 4.38 -38.84 -5.77
N TYR A 241 5.14 -39.67 -6.44
CA TYR A 241 5.95 -40.72 -5.79
C TYR A 241 7.02 -40.16 -4.82
N PRO A 242 7.84 -39.17 -5.17
CA PRO A 242 8.78 -38.58 -4.23
C PRO A 242 8.11 -37.98 -2.99
N ILE A 243 6.96 -37.27 -3.15
CA ILE A 243 6.22 -36.70 -2.03
C ILE A 243 5.67 -37.83 -1.14
N PHE A 244 4.97 -38.78 -1.73
CA PHE A 244 4.40 -39.93 -1.02
C PHE A 244 5.47 -40.68 -0.22
N LYS A 245 6.65 -40.95 -0.81
CA LYS A 245 7.78 -41.61 -0.16
C LYS A 245 8.27 -40.84 1.08
N ILE A 246 8.15 -39.52 1.13
CA ILE A 246 8.47 -38.74 2.33
C ILE A 246 7.36 -38.93 3.36
N LEU A 247 6.10 -38.77 2.94
CA LEU A 247 4.94 -38.77 3.85
C LEU A 247 4.78 -40.09 4.61
N ILE A 248 4.97 -41.24 3.98
CA ILE A 248 4.86 -42.56 4.63
C ILE A 248 5.87 -42.77 5.75
N ASN A 249 6.94 -41.97 5.81
CA ASN A 249 7.97 -42.06 6.85
C ASN A 249 7.76 -41.02 7.99
N LEU A 250 6.72 -40.22 7.91
CA LEU A 250 6.39 -39.22 8.93
C LEU A 250 5.46 -39.79 10.01
N ASP A 251 5.61 -39.28 11.23
CA ASP A 251 4.66 -39.57 12.29
C ASP A 251 3.35 -38.81 12.08
N GLN A 252 2.31 -39.23 12.80
CA GLN A 252 0.95 -38.67 12.70
C GLN A 252 0.91 -37.17 13.03
N ASP A 253 1.72 -36.72 13.99
CA ASP A 253 1.77 -35.31 14.37
C ASP A 253 2.35 -34.45 13.23
N SER A 254 3.38 -34.92 12.56
CA SER A 254 3.96 -34.27 11.39
C SER A 254 2.99 -34.21 10.20
N LEU A 255 2.24 -35.28 9.92
CA LEU A 255 1.21 -35.29 8.88
C LEU A 255 0.11 -34.26 9.17
N ASN A 256 -0.43 -34.25 10.39
CA ASN A 256 -1.45 -33.28 10.81
C ASN A 256 -0.93 -31.83 10.68
N ARG A 257 0.32 -31.56 11.06
CA ARG A 257 0.90 -30.20 10.96
C ARG A 257 1.07 -29.73 9.51
N ILE A 258 1.47 -30.61 8.61
CA ILE A 258 1.57 -30.29 7.17
C ILE A 258 0.18 -29.90 6.64
N TYR A 259 -0.85 -30.66 7.01
CA TYR A 259 -2.22 -30.40 6.60
C TYR A 259 -2.75 -29.04 7.11
N TYR A 260 -2.55 -28.74 8.41
CA TYR A 260 -3.12 -27.54 9.01
C TYR A 260 -2.28 -26.26 8.82
N LYS A 261 -0.99 -26.34 8.48
CA LYS A 261 -0.18 -25.13 8.26
C LYS A 261 -0.80 -24.23 7.17
N ASN A 262 -0.98 -22.94 7.51
CA ASN A 262 -1.62 -21.93 6.66
C ASN A 262 -3.09 -22.18 6.29
N ASN A 263 -3.78 -23.00 7.07
CA ASN A 263 -5.19 -23.28 6.86
C ASN A 263 -6.02 -22.87 8.09
N ILE A 264 -6.21 -21.56 8.27
CA ILE A 264 -6.89 -21.03 9.46
C ILE A 264 -8.34 -21.48 9.56
N TYR A 265 -9.04 -21.66 8.43
CA TYR A 265 -10.45 -22.01 8.42
C TYR A 265 -10.67 -23.47 8.84
N GLU A 266 -9.92 -24.42 8.26
CA GLU A 266 -10.01 -25.83 8.65
C GLU A 266 -9.56 -26.04 10.10
N PHE A 267 -8.52 -25.34 10.53
CA PHE A 267 -8.08 -25.40 11.93
C PHE A 267 -9.13 -24.83 12.89
N SER A 268 -9.80 -23.73 12.52
CA SER A 268 -10.85 -23.10 13.34
C SER A 268 -12.14 -23.93 13.41
N LYS A 269 -12.38 -24.87 12.49
CA LYS A 269 -13.49 -25.83 12.55
C LYS A 269 -13.33 -26.86 13.66
N LEU A 270 -12.09 -27.13 14.07
CA LEU A 270 -11.82 -28.09 15.16
C LEU A 270 -12.60 -27.69 16.42
N ARG A 271 -13.27 -28.67 17.03
CA ARG A 271 -14.17 -28.43 18.18
C ARG A 271 -13.52 -27.61 19.30
N PRO A 272 -12.30 -27.90 19.78
CA PRO A 272 -11.66 -27.13 20.86
C PRO A 272 -11.42 -25.66 20.46
N ILE A 273 -11.03 -25.40 19.21
CA ILE A 273 -10.75 -24.05 18.71
C ILE A 273 -12.04 -23.26 18.52
N ARG A 274 -13.07 -23.90 17.93
CA ARG A 274 -14.40 -23.30 17.77
C ARG A 274 -15.01 -22.92 19.13
N MET A 275 -14.91 -23.82 20.13
CA MET A 275 -15.38 -23.50 21.48
C MET A 275 -14.64 -22.32 22.10
N LEU A 276 -13.33 -22.23 21.91
CA LEU A 276 -12.52 -21.12 22.41
C LEU A 276 -12.92 -19.79 21.74
N ILE A 277 -13.14 -19.79 20.42
CA ILE A 277 -13.66 -18.61 19.70
C ILE A 277 -15.03 -18.22 20.26
N THR A 278 -15.94 -19.19 20.41
CA THR A 278 -17.28 -18.94 20.98
C THR A 278 -17.19 -18.29 22.36
N GLU A 279 -16.30 -18.78 23.22
CA GLU A 279 -16.09 -18.22 24.57
C GLU A 279 -15.62 -16.77 24.52
N ILE A 280 -14.71 -16.42 23.59
CA ILE A 280 -14.26 -15.04 23.39
C ILE A 280 -15.46 -14.15 23.06
N PHE A 281 -16.33 -14.57 22.14
CA PHE A 281 -17.51 -13.81 21.75
C PHE A 281 -18.54 -13.72 22.90
N GLU A 282 -18.76 -14.77 23.65
CA GLU A 282 -19.69 -14.73 24.79
C GLU A 282 -19.23 -13.77 25.89
N LYS A 283 -17.93 -13.67 26.13
CA LYS A 283 -17.34 -12.81 27.15
C LYS A 283 -17.18 -11.35 26.72
N THR A 284 -17.05 -11.09 25.43
CA THR A 284 -16.72 -9.76 24.88
C THR A 284 -17.93 -9.14 24.23
N ASP A 285 -18.43 -8.02 24.76
CA ASP A 285 -19.57 -7.31 24.17
C ASP A 285 -19.16 -6.54 22.92
N SER A 286 -18.01 -5.88 22.94
CA SER A 286 -17.45 -5.17 21.77
C SER A 286 -15.93 -5.09 21.89
N PHE A 287 -15.24 -5.49 20.81
CA PHE A 287 -13.78 -5.42 20.74
C PHE A 287 -13.37 -4.38 19.69
N LEU A 288 -13.05 -3.17 20.13
CA LEU A 288 -12.81 -2.02 19.25
C LEU A 288 -11.33 -1.84 18.85
N ASN A 289 -10.39 -2.31 19.67
CA ASN A 289 -8.98 -2.04 19.45
C ASN A 289 -8.10 -3.28 19.65
N PRO A 290 -7.58 -3.90 18.59
CA PRO A 290 -6.76 -5.11 18.71
C PRO A 290 -5.40 -4.88 19.39
N ASN A 291 -4.98 -3.60 19.53
CA ASN A 291 -3.78 -3.25 20.26
C ASN A 291 -4.03 -3.12 21.79
N LYS A 292 -5.30 -3.22 22.24
CA LYS A 292 -5.71 -3.16 23.65
C LYS A 292 -6.76 -4.23 23.91
N LEU A 293 -6.31 -5.38 24.41
CA LEU A 293 -7.17 -6.54 24.61
C LEU A 293 -8.27 -6.28 25.64
N PRO A 294 -9.50 -6.79 25.41
CA PRO A 294 -10.57 -6.79 26.40
C PRO A 294 -10.17 -7.67 27.58
N LYS A 295 -10.30 -7.15 28.81
CA LYS A 295 -9.85 -7.84 30.03
C LYS A 295 -10.57 -9.16 30.25
N GLU A 296 -11.84 -9.22 29.88
CA GLU A 296 -12.75 -10.35 30.05
C GLU A 296 -12.37 -11.58 29.20
N SER A 297 -11.72 -11.38 28.07
CA SER A 297 -11.31 -12.46 27.14
C SER A 297 -9.83 -12.43 26.75
N GLU A 298 -9.02 -11.65 27.45
CA GLU A 298 -7.58 -11.53 27.15
C GLU A 298 -6.86 -12.89 27.21
N LYS A 299 -7.24 -13.72 28.20
CA LYS A 299 -6.66 -15.06 28.38
C LYS A 299 -6.98 -15.96 27.17
N GLU A 300 -8.23 -15.99 26.77
CA GLU A 300 -8.73 -16.80 25.65
C GLU A 300 -8.10 -16.36 24.33
N LEU A 301 -7.99 -15.06 24.09
CA LEU A 301 -7.32 -14.50 22.91
C LEU A 301 -5.84 -14.93 22.83
N LYS A 302 -5.12 -14.87 23.96
CA LYS A 302 -3.73 -15.33 24.04
C LYS A 302 -3.59 -16.84 23.82
N VAL A 303 -4.55 -17.63 24.31
CA VAL A 303 -4.58 -19.08 24.07
C VAL A 303 -4.87 -19.38 22.60
N LEU A 304 -5.83 -18.68 21.99
CA LEU A 304 -6.15 -18.82 20.56
C LEU A 304 -4.92 -18.53 19.71
N TRP A 305 -4.20 -17.44 19.99
CA TRP A 305 -2.96 -17.12 19.29
C TRP A 305 -1.89 -18.22 19.46
N LYS A 306 -1.73 -18.80 20.67
CA LYS A 306 -0.78 -19.91 20.86
C LYS A 306 -1.09 -21.10 19.93
N TYR A 307 -2.37 -21.44 19.77
CA TYR A 307 -2.77 -22.50 18.86
C TYR A 307 -2.52 -22.13 17.41
N TYR A 308 -2.89 -20.92 16.98
CA TYR A 308 -2.62 -20.45 15.63
C TYR A 308 -1.11 -20.41 15.34
N LYS A 309 -0.31 -19.92 16.28
CA LYS A 309 1.14 -19.88 16.14
C LYS A 309 1.74 -21.27 15.96
N GLU A 310 1.27 -22.23 16.72
CA GLU A 310 1.81 -23.59 16.71
C GLU A 310 1.40 -24.37 15.44
N PHE A 311 0.12 -24.33 15.09
CA PHE A 311 -0.45 -25.24 14.11
C PHE A 311 -0.75 -24.61 12.76
N VAL A 312 -1.01 -23.29 12.69
CA VAL A 312 -1.37 -22.59 11.45
C VAL A 312 -0.22 -21.73 10.95
N PHE A 313 0.37 -20.94 11.83
CA PHE A 313 1.43 -20.02 11.45
C PHE A 313 2.66 -20.76 10.90
N TYR A 314 3.04 -20.41 9.69
CA TYR A 314 4.23 -20.92 9.03
C TYR A 314 5.24 -19.79 8.85
N ASN A 315 6.36 -19.92 9.56
CA ASN A 315 7.41 -18.93 9.55
C ASN A 315 8.32 -19.11 8.33
N TYR A 316 7.84 -18.73 7.17
CA TYR A 316 8.60 -18.79 5.94
C TYR A 316 9.36 -17.48 5.71
N PHE A 317 10.61 -17.46 6.11
CA PHE A 317 11.49 -16.33 5.88
C PHE A 317 12.61 -16.75 4.92
N THR A 318 12.43 -16.50 3.63
CA THR A 318 13.50 -16.58 2.65
C THR A 318 13.52 -15.34 1.78
N PHE A 319 14.69 -14.79 1.57
CA PHE A 319 14.90 -13.66 0.65
C PHE A 319 14.46 -13.97 -0.80
N ASN A 320 14.43 -15.24 -1.18
CA ASN A 320 13.98 -15.69 -2.50
C ASN A 320 12.50 -15.36 -2.79
N ARG A 321 11.68 -15.18 -1.76
CA ARG A 321 10.24 -14.92 -1.96
C ARG A 321 9.92 -13.52 -2.42
N ILE A 322 10.77 -12.53 -2.21
CA ILE A 322 10.57 -11.19 -2.79
C ILE A 322 10.50 -11.28 -4.33
N GLY A 323 11.32 -12.13 -4.94
CA GLY A 323 11.27 -12.43 -6.38
C GLY A 323 10.01 -13.16 -6.84
N ARG A 324 9.30 -13.83 -5.92
CA ARG A 324 8.08 -14.61 -6.20
C ARG A 324 6.79 -13.85 -6.05
N LEU A 325 6.78 -12.66 -5.42
CA LEU A 325 5.56 -11.87 -5.20
C LEU A 325 4.74 -11.66 -6.49
N ARG A 326 5.39 -11.64 -7.64
CA ARG A 326 4.72 -11.56 -8.95
C ARG A 326 3.90 -12.80 -9.31
N TYR A 327 4.15 -13.95 -8.67
CA TYR A 327 3.43 -15.19 -8.89
C TYR A 327 2.43 -15.48 -7.77
N ASP A 328 2.54 -14.78 -6.63
CA ASP A 328 1.65 -14.98 -5.50
C ASP A 328 0.27 -14.38 -5.81
N LEU A 329 -0.75 -15.22 -5.79
CA LEU A 329 -2.15 -14.79 -5.91
C LEU A 329 -2.60 -14.20 -4.57
N ARG A 330 -2.79 -12.89 -4.53
CA ARG A 330 -3.35 -12.23 -3.34
C ARG A 330 -4.85 -12.47 -3.26
N LYS A 331 -5.31 -12.95 -2.12
CA LYS A 331 -6.73 -13.19 -1.81
C LYS A 331 -7.22 -12.38 -0.63
N SER A 332 -6.33 -12.08 0.31
CA SER A 332 -6.64 -11.35 1.53
C SER A 332 -6.09 -9.94 1.51
N ILE A 333 -4.96 -9.68 0.85
CA ILE A 333 -4.39 -8.33 0.77
C ILE A 333 -4.87 -7.63 -0.48
N VAL A 334 -5.70 -6.62 -0.28
CA VAL A 334 -6.30 -5.82 -1.36
C VAL A 334 -5.29 -4.84 -1.94
N THR A 335 -4.55 -4.14 -1.07
CA THR A 335 -3.51 -3.19 -1.50
C THR A 335 -2.41 -3.04 -0.46
N VAL A 336 -1.25 -2.66 -0.93
CA VAL A 336 -0.05 -2.37 -0.13
C VAL A 336 0.42 -0.97 -0.45
N ASP A 337 0.67 -0.15 0.56
CA ASP A 337 1.23 1.18 0.40
C ASP A 337 2.36 1.43 1.39
N THR A 338 3.58 1.51 0.88
CA THR A 338 4.83 1.90 1.56
C THR A 338 5.09 1.18 2.90
N ASP A 339 4.21 1.33 3.89
CA ASP A 339 4.34 0.87 5.28
C ASP A 339 3.05 0.25 5.83
N SER A 340 2.06 0.00 4.98
CA SER A 340 0.76 -0.54 5.37
C SER A 340 0.22 -1.60 4.42
N ASN A 341 -0.51 -2.57 4.97
CA ASN A 341 -1.30 -3.56 4.24
C ASN A 341 -2.77 -3.33 4.52
N MET A 342 -3.60 -3.33 3.48
CA MET A 342 -5.05 -3.35 3.61
C MET A 342 -5.54 -4.77 3.39
N VAL A 343 -6.12 -5.36 4.43
CA VAL A 343 -6.51 -6.77 4.47
C VAL A 343 -8.03 -6.88 4.40
N ASP A 344 -8.53 -7.66 3.45
CA ASP A 344 -9.94 -8.05 3.40
C ASP A 344 -10.18 -9.19 4.40
N LEU A 345 -11.05 -8.96 5.36
CA LEU A 345 -11.48 -9.92 6.35
C LEU A 345 -12.95 -10.36 6.17
N GLY A 346 -13.57 -10.04 5.03
CA GLY A 346 -14.97 -10.41 4.75
C GLY A 346 -15.21 -11.90 4.90
N ILE A 347 -14.40 -12.74 4.26
CA ILE A 347 -14.49 -14.21 4.36
C ILE A 347 -14.38 -14.70 5.80
N TRP A 348 -13.53 -14.08 6.62
CA TRP A 348 -13.42 -14.43 8.03
C TRP A 348 -14.65 -14.03 8.84
N VAL A 349 -15.19 -12.84 8.58
CA VAL A 349 -16.42 -12.37 9.24
C VAL A 349 -17.58 -13.29 8.90
N ASP A 350 -17.77 -13.63 7.63
CA ASP A 350 -18.82 -14.56 7.17
C ASP A 350 -18.65 -15.93 7.84
N TRP A 351 -17.43 -16.46 7.87
CA TRP A 351 -17.15 -17.72 8.56
C TRP A 351 -17.53 -17.68 10.05
N VAL A 352 -17.20 -16.59 10.75
CA VAL A 352 -17.56 -16.41 12.17
C VAL A 352 -19.06 -16.34 12.35
N PHE A 353 -19.76 -15.61 11.49
CA PHE A 353 -21.22 -15.53 11.58
C PHE A 353 -21.87 -16.91 11.36
N GLU A 354 -21.52 -17.61 10.31
CA GLU A 354 -22.05 -18.94 9.99
C GLU A 354 -21.74 -20.00 11.08
N ASN A 355 -20.52 -20.01 11.60
CA ASN A 355 -20.04 -21.10 12.46
C ASN A 355 -20.07 -20.80 13.97
N ILE A 356 -20.27 -19.54 14.36
CA ILE A 356 -20.26 -19.11 15.77
C ILE A 356 -21.52 -18.32 16.13
N VAL A 357 -21.80 -17.21 15.42
CA VAL A 357 -22.84 -16.25 15.82
C VAL A 357 -24.25 -16.78 15.58
N ASP A 358 -24.55 -17.21 14.36
CA ASP A 358 -25.92 -17.56 13.94
C ASP A 358 -26.42 -18.86 14.61
N ILE A 359 -25.48 -19.73 14.97
CA ILE A 359 -25.80 -20.99 15.67
C ILE A 359 -25.85 -20.83 17.20
N ASN A 360 -25.38 -19.71 17.75
CA ASN A 360 -25.34 -19.47 19.20
C ASN A 360 -26.54 -18.61 19.66
N PRO A 361 -27.48 -19.17 20.46
CA PRO A 361 -28.65 -18.41 20.92
C PRO A 361 -28.32 -17.13 21.73
N LYS A 362 -27.15 -17.05 22.39
CA LYS A 362 -26.76 -15.89 23.16
C LYS A 362 -26.19 -14.76 22.30
N LEU A 363 -25.64 -15.08 21.13
CA LEU A 363 -24.92 -14.13 20.27
C LEU A 363 -25.81 -13.56 19.18
N ARG A 364 -26.68 -14.34 18.55
CA ARG A 364 -27.50 -13.92 17.40
C ARG A 364 -28.41 -12.71 17.64
N TYR A 365 -28.68 -12.36 18.88
CA TYR A 365 -29.52 -11.21 19.28
C TYR A 365 -28.69 -10.00 19.73
N ARG A 366 -27.37 -10.09 19.75
CA ARG A 366 -26.50 -8.95 20.08
C ARG A 366 -26.44 -7.97 18.91
N GLU A 367 -26.02 -6.74 19.21
CA GLU A 367 -25.83 -5.71 18.19
C GLU A 367 -24.84 -6.19 17.11
N ARG A 368 -25.29 -6.17 15.85
CA ARG A 368 -24.54 -6.70 14.72
C ARG A 368 -23.17 -6.02 14.55
N ASN A 369 -23.11 -4.69 14.73
CA ASN A 369 -21.86 -3.95 14.59
C ASN A 369 -20.83 -4.39 15.63
N ASN A 370 -21.23 -4.62 16.87
CA ASN A 370 -20.33 -5.08 17.93
C ASN A 370 -19.78 -6.49 17.63
N LEU A 371 -20.61 -7.37 17.03
CA LEU A 371 -20.17 -8.69 16.59
C LEU A 371 -19.19 -8.60 15.41
N ILE A 372 -19.42 -7.69 14.46
CA ILE A 372 -18.48 -7.43 13.35
C ILE A 372 -17.15 -6.87 13.90
N TYR A 373 -17.20 -5.89 14.80
CA TYR A 373 -15.99 -5.35 15.43
C TYR A 373 -15.19 -6.43 16.16
N THR A 374 -15.88 -7.28 16.90
CA THR A 374 -15.25 -8.41 17.59
C THR A 374 -14.65 -9.39 16.61
N SER A 375 -15.38 -9.80 15.54
CA SER A 375 -14.87 -10.72 14.51
C SER A 375 -13.60 -10.21 13.86
N VAL A 376 -13.63 -8.96 13.40
CA VAL A 376 -12.49 -8.34 12.73
C VAL A 376 -11.31 -8.19 13.70
N ASN A 377 -11.54 -7.72 14.93
CA ASN A 377 -10.43 -7.42 15.84
C ASN A 377 -9.83 -8.66 16.53
N VAL A 378 -10.55 -9.77 16.63
CA VAL A 378 -9.96 -11.08 17.00
C VAL A 378 -8.93 -11.50 15.95
N MET A 379 -9.25 -11.34 14.66
CA MET A 379 -8.32 -11.64 13.59
C MET A 379 -7.19 -10.61 13.49
N CYS A 380 -7.49 -9.32 13.62
CA CYS A 380 -6.46 -8.26 13.65
C CYS A 380 -5.48 -8.44 14.81
N TYR A 381 -5.92 -8.94 15.95
CA TYR A 381 -5.03 -9.32 17.06
C TYR A 381 -4.08 -10.45 16.61
N SER A 382 -4.62 -11.52 16.02
CA SER A 382 -3.80 -12.64 15.52
C SER A 382 -2.80 -12.19 14.46
N ILE A 383 -3.20 -11.32 13.53
CA ILE A 383 -2.33 -10.72 12.51
C ILE A 383 -1.25 -9.83 13.16
N THR A 384 -1.59 -9.08 14.21
CA THR A 384 -0.61 -8.25 14.93
C THR A 384 0.46 -9.11 15.60
N GLU A 385 0.07 -10.20 16.22
CA GLU A 385 1.02 -11.15 16.83
C GLU A 385 1.87 -11.87 15.77
N LEU A 386 1.26 -12.23 14.63
CA LEU A 386 1.96 -12.78 13.48
C LEU A 386 3.04 -11.81 12.95
N TYR A 387 2.72 -10.53 12.85
CA TYR A 387 3.70 -9.52 12.46
C TYR A 387 4.84 -9.40 13.46
N LYS A 388 4.55 -9.43 14.75
CA LYS A 388 5.60 -9.37 15.79
C LYS A 388 6.61 -10.50 15.63
N GLU A 389 6.15 -11.72 15.35
CA GLU A 389 7.03 -12.87 15.11
C GLU A 389 7.90 -12.68 13.86
N HIS A 390 7.31 -12.24 12.74
CA HIS A 390 8.04 -11.99 11.51
C HIS A 390 9.04 -10.85 11.63
N LEU A 391 8.62 -9.72 12.20
CA LEU A 391 9.48 -8.56 12.36
C LEU A 391 10.62 -8.82 13.35
N ALA A 392 10.38 -9.57 14.43
CA ALA A 392 11.43 -10.00 15.35
C ALA A 392 12.49 -10.86 14.64
N LYS A 393 12.05 -11.77 13.77
CA LYS A 393 12.97 -12.58 12.96
C LYS A 393 13.75 -11.73 11.95
N TYR A 394 13.07 -10.80 11.28
CA TYR A 394 13.73 -9.84 10.40
C TYR A 394 14.82 -9.05 11.14
N CYS A 395 14.53 -8.52 12.32
CA CYS A 395 15.49 -7.79 13.14
C CYS A 395 16.73 -8.64 13.46
N LYS A 396 16.54 -9.91 13.82
CA LYS A 396 17.66 -10.83 14.07
C LYS A 396 18.51 -11.07 12.82
N VAL A 397 17.88 -11.34 11.67
CA VAL A 397 18.58 -11.57 10.40
C VAL A 397 19.32 -10.32 9.93
N ALA A 398 18.72 -9.15 10.09
CA ALA A 398 19.33 -7.87 9.76
C ALA A 398 20.35 -7.38 10.80
N ASN A 399 20.56 -8.15 11.89
CA ASN A 399 21.43 -7.79 13.02
C ASN A 399 21.09 -6.44 13.64
N ILE A 400 19.77 -6.14 13.75
CA ILE A 400 19.27 -4.92 14.38
C ILE A 400 19.33 -5.09 15.89
N PRO A 401 19.94 -4.16 16.63
CA PRO A 401 20.03 -4.21 18.08
C PRO A 401 18.65 -4.22 18.78
N ASP A 402 18.53 -5.00 19.84
CA ASP A 402 17.26 -5.19 20.59
C ASP A 402 16.70 -3.86 21.15
N ASP A 403 17.55 -2.92 21.52
CA ASP A 403 17.18 -1.61 22.05
C ASP A 403 16.45 -0.71 21.03
N ILE A 404 16.58 -1.00 19.73
CA ILE A 404 15.89 -0.29 18.65
C ILE A 404 14.93 -1.15 17.84
N ALA A 405 14.97 -2.47 17.98
CA ALA A 405 14.12 -3.41 17.24
C ALA A 405 12.62 -3.14 17.44
N TRP A 406 12.20 -2.65 18.61
CA TRP A 406 10.82 -2.30 18.91
C TRP A 406 10.23 -1.19 18.03
N ARG A 407 11.07 -0.42 17.32
CA ARG A 407 10.66 0.63 16.37
C ARG A 407 10.13 0.05 15.07
N ILE A 408 10.54 -1.16 14.73
CA ILE A 408 10.02 -1.90 13.57
C ILE A 408 8.75 -2.62 14.03
N ASN A 409 7.63 -1.95 13.86
CA ASN A 409 6.33 -2.41 14.32
C ASN A 409 5.22 -1.93 13.37
N ILE A 410 4.22 -2.77 13.15
CA ILE A 410 2.98 -2.46 12.43
C ILE A 410 1.82 -2.54 13.41
N LYS A 411 0.92 -1.56 13.35
CA LYS A 411 -0.28 -1.49 14.20
C LYS A 411 -1.52 -1.42 13.34
N ASN A 412 -2.61 -1.99 13.82
CA ASN A 412 -3.91 -1.73 13.21
C ASN A 412 -4.31 -0.28 13.46
N GLU A 413 -4.64 0.45 12.39
CA GLU A 413 -5.07 1.85 12.45
C GLU A 413 -6.52 2.04 12.05
N PHE A 414 -7.02 1.30 11.05
CA PHE A 414 -8.34 1.52 10.47
C PHE A 414 -9.12 0.23 10.34
N LEU A 415 -10.45 0.32 10.51
CA LEU A 415 -11.43 -0.64 10.04
C LEU A 415 -12.34 0.05 9.04
N PHE A 416 -12.37 -0.45 7.83
CA PHE A 416 -13.28 -0.02 6.77
C PHE A 416 -14.43 -1.00 6.61
N GLU A 417 -15.65 -0.48 6.50
CA GLU A 417 -16.83 -1.31 6.18
C GLU A 417 -16.85 -1.63 4.68
N ARG A 418 -16.57 -0.63 3.87
CA ARG A 418 -16.51 -0.73 2.41
C ARG A 418 -15.38 0.13 1.88
N MET A 419 -14.75 -0.34 0.83
CA MET A 419 -13.66 0.36 0.17
C MET A 419 -13.75 0.16 -1.34
N ILE A 420 -13.49 1.21 -2.10
CA ILE A 420 -13.32 1.17 -3.55
C ILE A 420 -11.92 1.66 -3.88
N LEU A 421 -11.18 0.83 -4.59
CA LEU A 421 -9.87 1.15 -5.12
C LEU A 421 -10.01 1.63 -6.57
N SER A 422 -9.36 2.72 -6.90
CA SER A 422 -9.18 3.13 -8.29
C SER A 422 -8.13 2.26 -8.98
N ASP A 423 -8.20 2.16 -10.29
CA ASP A 423 -7.16 1.58 -11.17
C ASP A 423 -5.79 2.27 -11.02
N THR A 424 -5.78 3.48 -10.51
CA THR A 424 -4.57 4.27 -10.27
C THR A 424 -4.11 4.12 -8.81
N LYS A 425 -2.81 3.83 -8.63
CA LYS A 425 -2.19 3.67 -7.30
C LYS A 425 -2.48 4.84 -6.36
N LYS A 426 -2.68 4.53 -5.07
CA LYS A 426 -2.89 5.50 -3.98
C LYS A 426 -4.18 6.33 -4.09
N ARG A 427 -5.17 5.85 -4.83
CA ARG A 427 -6.47 6.49 -5.00
C ARG A 427 -7.57 5.53 -4.57
N TYR A 428 -8.30 5.93 -3.55
CA TYR A 428 -9.41 5.12 -3.01
C TYR A 428 -10.41 6.00 -2.26
N MET A 429 -11.58 5.43 -2.04
CA MET A 429 -12.55 5.92 -1.06
C MET A 429 -13.05 4.78 -0.19
N SER A 430 -13.33 5.08 1.07
CA SER A 430 -13.73 4.09 2.05
C SER A 430 -14.70 4.64 3.08
N LYS A 431 -15.58 3.78 3.61
CA LYS A 431 -16.36 4.05 4.81
C LYS A 431 -15.61 3.54 6.01
N THR A 432 -15.05 4.45 6.79
CA THR A 432 -14.27 4.13 7.98
C THR A 432 -15.20 3.94 9.17
N LEU A 433 -15.17 2.79 9.80
CA LEU A 433 -15.92 2.48 11.03
C LEU A 433 -15.11 2.79 12.28
N LEU A 434 -13.84 2.34 12.31
CA LEU A 434 -12.92 2.56 13.44
C LEU A 434 -11.63 3.21 12.96
N ARG A 435 -11.11 4.12 13.79
CA ARG A 435 -9.78 4.71 13.65
C ARG A 435 -9.04 4.64 14.98
N GLU A 436 -7.89 3.95 15.01
CA GLU A 436 -7.08 3.72 16.23
C GLU A 436 -7.93 3.18 17.42
N GLY A 437 -8.97 2.37 17.14
CA GLY A 437 -9.86 1.78 18.14
C GLY A 437 -11.01 2.66 18.62
N ASN A 438 -11.24 3.80 17.98
CA ASN A 438 -12.38 4.68 18.26
C ASN A 438 -13.35 4.65 17.07
N GLU A 439 -14.66 4.74 17.35
CA GLU A 439 -15.67 4.89 16.30
C GLU A 439 -15.46 6.19 15.53
N PHE A 440 -15.45 6.12 14.22
CA PHE A 440 -15.14 7.25 13.37
C PHE A 440 -16.24 7.59 12.34
N LYS A 441 -16.94 6.60 11.83
CA LYS A 441 -18.13 6.68 10.94
C LYS A 441 -18.07 7.78 9.88
N LYS A 442 -16.92 7.96 9.20
CA LYS A 442 -16.72 8.97 8.16
C LYS A 442 -16.28 8.32 6.85
N ILE A 443 -16.59 9.01 5.74
CA ILE A 443 -16.08 8.61 4.43
C ILE A 443 -14.74 9.30 4.20
N ASP A 444 -13.72 8.50 3.95
CA ASP A 444 -12.39 8.94 3.58
C ASP A 444 -12.20 8.83 2.06
N ILE A 445 -11.77 9.92 1.44
CA ILE A 445 -11.47 10.00 0.01
C ILE A 445 -10.01 10.39 -0.14
N LYS A 446 -9.21 9.52 -0.74
CA LYS A 446 -7.76 9.72 -0.89
C LYS A 446 -7.36 9.76 -2.36
N GLY A 447 -6.60 10.80 -2.74
CA GLY A 447 -5.94 10.91 -4.04
C GLY A 447 -6.85 11.05 -5.26
N LEU A 448 -8.16 11.06 -5.12
CA LEU A 448 -9.10 11.19 -6.23
C LEU A 448 -9.12 12.61 -6.79
N ASP A 449 -9.27 12.72 -8.11
CA ASP A 449 -9.06 13.97 -8.84
C ASP A 449 -10.08 15.04 -8.50
N PHE A 450 -11.32 14.67 -8.17
CA PHE A 450 -12.35 15.60 -7.74
C PHE A 450 -12.12 16.19 -6.33
N ARG A 451 -11.15 15.67 -5.56
CA ARG A 451 -10.71 16.25 -4.25
C ARG A 451 -9.46 17.09 -4.36
N LYS A 452 -8.91 17.30 -5.56
CA LYS A 452 -7.73 18.14 -5.77
C LYS A 452 -8.12 19.62 -5.82
N SER A 453 -7.18 20.49 -5.45
CA SER A 453 -7.36 21.96 -5.50
C SER A 453 -7.60 22.51 -6.92
N SER A 454 -7.37 21.70 -7.95
CA SER A 454 -7.69 22.01 -9.34
C SER A 454 -9.13 21.61 -9.75
N CYS A 455 -9.93 21.09 -8.82
CA CYS A 455 -11.35 20.87 -9.03
C CYS A 455 -12.14 22.08 -8.53
N ASN A 456 -13.18 22.48 -9.27
CA ASN A 456 -14.09 23.48 -8.76
C ASN A 456 -15.00 22.89 -7.66
N ILE A 457 -15.54 23.79 -6.84
CA ILE A 457 -16.27 23.41 -5.62
C ILE A 457 -17.56 22.64 -5.94
N GLU A 458 -18.27 23.03 -6.99
CA GLU A 458 -19.56 22.41 -7.34
C GLU A 458 -19.35 20.96 -7.87
N THR A 459 -18.34 20.74 -8.68
CA THR A 459 -17.95 19.38 -9.12
C THR A 459 -17.50 18.51 -7.94
N GLU A 460 -16.73 19.08 -7.01
CA GLU A 460 -16.34 18.37 -5.79
C GLU A 460 -17.54 17.96 -4.94
N LYS A 461 -18.47 18.89 -4.72
CA LYS A 461 -19.70 18.63 -3.93
C LYS A 461 -20.56 17.55 -4.59
N PHE A 462 -20.79 17.66 -5.89
CA PHE A 462 -21.60 16.69 -6.64
C PHE A 462 -21.00 15.29 -6.55
N PHE A 463 -19.74 15.11 -6.93
CA PHE A 463 -19.11 13.78 -6.91
C PHE A 463 -18.88 13.26 -5.50
N SER A 464 -18.65 14.11 -4.51
CA SER A 464 -18.56 13.66 -3.10
C SER A 464 -19.91 13.13 -2.62
N LYS A 465 -21.03 13.78 -3.01
CA LYS A 465 -22.37 13.33 -2.68
C LYS A 465 -22.73 12.03 -3.43
N LEU A 466 -22.51 12.00 -4.74
CA LEU A 466 -22.75 10.80 -5.56
C LEU A 466 -21.98 9.59 -5.03
N ALA A 467 -20.69 9.76 -4.76
CA ALA A 467 -19.82 8.74 -4.21
C ALA A 467 -20.31 8.23 -2.85
N LYS A 468 -20.75 9.14 -1.99
CA LYS A 468 -21.30 8.80 -0.69
C LYS A 468 -22.62 8.03 -0.83
N ASP A 469 -23.62 8.66 -1.42
CA ASP A 469 -25.01 8.21 -1.32
C ASP A 469 -25.30 7.01 -2.21
N LYS A 470 -24.69 6.94 -3.42
CA LYS A 470 -24.97 5.93 -4.44
C LYS A 470 -23.96 4.79 -4.54
N ILE A 471 -22.79 4.95 -3.92
CA ILE A 471 -21.71 3.97 -4.06
C ILE A 471 -21.30 3.41 -2.69
N ILE A 472 -20.87 4.25 -1.76
CA ILE A 472 -20.31 3.79 -0.48
C ILE A 472 -21.39 3.38 0.53
N GLU A 473 -22.49 4.13 0.63
CA GLU A 473 -23.60 3.85 1.58
C GLU A 473 -24.71 2.99 0.96
N ALA A 474 -24.77 2.90 -0.36
CA ALA A 474 -25.73 2.05 -1.04
C ALA A 474 -25.49 0.57 -0.73
N LYS A 475 -26.55 -0.19 -0.50
CA LYS A 475 -26.46 -1.65 -0.31
C LYS A 475 -25.86 -2.32 -1.56
N ASP A 476 -26.45 -1.99 -2.70
CA ASP A 476 -26.01 -2.41 -4.04
C ASP A 476 -25.87 -1.15 -4.90
N VAL A 477 -24.88 -1.12 -5.79
CA VAL A 477 -24.64 0.03 -6.68
C VAL A 477 -25.56 -0.11 -7.90
N ASP A 478 -26.53 0.80 -8.03
CA ASP A 478 -27.34 0.90 -9.26
C ASP A 478 -26.57 1.69 -10.32
N SER A 479 -25.97 0.98 -11.25
CA SER A 479 -25.18 1.54 -12.33
C SER A 479 -25.97 2.48 -13.23
N ALA A 480 -27.24 2.17 -13.49
CA ALA A 480 -28.09 2.99 -14.36
C ALA A 480 -28.45 4.32 -13.67
N GLU A 481 -28.67 4.29 -12.35
CA GLU A 481 -28.91 5.50 -11.56
C GLU A 481 -27.67 6.40 -11.52
N VAL A 482 -26.50 5.83 -11.25
CA VAL A 482 -25.21 6.58 -11.24
C VAL A 482 -24.98 7.28 -12.58
N ILE A 483 -25.19 6.59 -13.68
CA ILE A 483 -24.99 7.15 -15.01
C ILE A 483 -26.01 8.28 -15.30
N ARG A 484 -27.26 8.08 -14.92
CA ARG A 484 -28.34 9.08 -15.08
C ARG A 484 -28.02 10.37 -14.32
N ASP A 485 -27.54 10.23 -13.07
CA ASP A 485 -27.13 11.38 -12.26
C ASP A 485 -25.97 12.14 -12.91
N ILE A 486 -25.01 11.45 -13.51
CA ILE A 486 -23.89 12.06 -14.23
C ILE A 486 -24.39 12.79 -15.49
N GLN A 487 -25.31 12.21 -16.25
CA GLN A 487 -25.90 12.88 -17.43
C GLN A 487 -26.71 14.13 -17.05
N GLN A 488 -27.45 14.09 -15.95
CA GLN A 488 -28.14 15.28 -15.41
C GLN A 488 -27.13 16.36 -15.01
N PHE A 489 -26.02 15.97 -14.40
CA PHE A 489 -24.96 16.89 -14.03
C PHE A 489 -24.26 17.50 -15.24
N GLU A 490 -24.04 16.72 -16.32
CA GLU A 490 -23.54 17.22 -17.59
C GLU A 490 -24.44 18.34 -18.15
N ASN A 491 -25.75 18.09 -18.19
CA ASN A 491 -26.73 19.09 -18.64
C ASN A 491 -26.73 20.33 -17.73
N TYR A 492 -26.57 20.14 -16.43
CA TYR A 492 -26.48 21.24 -15.49
C TYR A 492 -25.25 22.12 -15.74
N ILE A 493 -24.08 21.52 -15.98
CA ILE A 493 -22.87 22.25 -16.35
C ILE A 493 -23.10 23.09 -17.64
N ARG A 494 -23.68 22.50 -18.69
CA ARG A 494 -23.95 23.19 -19.95
C ARG A 494 -24.87 24.40 -19.76
N ASN A 495 -25.97 24.20 -19.05
CA ASN A 495 -26.93 25.28 -18.80
C ASN A 495 -26.33 26.41 -17.96
N THR A 496 -25.52 26.08 -16.97
CA THR A 496 -24.81 27.06 -16.12
C THR A 496 -23.85 27.91 -16.96
N LEU A 497 -23.10 27.30 -17.86
CA LEU A 497 -22.20 28.05 -18.78
C LEU A 497 -22.96 28.91 -19.78
N ILE A 498 -24.09 28.44 -20.32
CA ILE A 498 -24.95 29.23 -21.22
C ILE A 498 -25.50 30.49 -20.52
N ASN A 499 -25.79 30.41 -19.22
CA ASN A 499 -26.23 31.53 -18.41
C ASN A 499 -25.08 32.48 -17.99
N GLY A 500 -23.86 32.21 -18.43
CA GLY A 500 -22.69 33.02 -18.11
C GLY A 500 -22.12 32.82 -16.71
N GLU A 501 -22.55 31.77 -15.99
CA GLU A 501 -22.06 31.45 -14.66
C GLU A 501 -20.70 30.74 -14.74
N LYS A 502 -19.81 30.93 -13.73
CA LYS A 502 -18.40 30.45 -13.81
C LYS A 502 -18.05 29.31 -12.86
N GLU A 503 -19.02 28.72 -12.15
CA GLU A 503 -18.80 27.70 -11.13
C GLU A 503 -18.06 26.47 -11.62
N PHE A 504 -18.17 26.15 -12.90
CA PHE A 504 -17.56 24.96 -13.49
C PHE A 504 -16.23 25.22 -14.23
N LEU A 505 -15.71 26.44 -14.13
CA LEU A 505 -14.41 26.77 -14.70
C LEU A 505 -13.29 26.14 -13.89
N ILE A 506 -12.09 26.06 -14.51
CA ILE A 506 -10.94 25.40 -13.91
C ILE A 506 -10.16 26.41 -13.07
N PRO A 507 -10.17 26.32 -11.72
CA PRO A 507 -9.36 27.21 -10.90
C PRO A 507 -7.87 26.93 -11.11
N SER A 508 -7.09 27.94 -11.40
CA SER A 508 -5.66 27.83 -11.68
C SER A 508 -4.86 28.90 -10.93
N LYS A 509 -3.81 28.44 -10.22
CA LYS A 509 -2.81 29.35 -9.64
C LYS A 509 -1.70 29.56 -10.65
N VAL A 510 -1.62 30.78 -11.22
CA VAL A 510 -0.57 31.18 -12.15
C VAL A 510 0.52 31.90 -11.39
N LYS A 511 1.76 31.41 -11.50
CA LYS A 511 2.94 31.99 -10.85
C LYS A 511 3.54 33.07 -11.72
N GLU A 512 4.53 33.78 -11.21
CA GLU A 512 5.39 34.67 -12.02
C GLU A 512 6.02 33.91 -13.20
N LEU A 513 6.16 34.58 -14.34
CA LEU A 513 6.66 33.94 -15.59
C LEU A 513 8.05 33.31 -15.40
N GLY A 514 8.91 33.92 -14.60
CA GLY A 514 10.24 33.39 -14.29
C GLY A 514 10.27 32.09 -13.47
N ALA A 515 9.13 31.66 -12.91
CA ALA A 515 9.02 30.42 -12.15
C ALA A 515 8.76 29.17 -13.03
N TYR A 516 8.57 29.36 -14.35
CA TYR A 516 8.33 28.30 -15.31
C TYR A 516 9.55 28.10 -16.22
N ALA A 517 9.85 26.86 -16.57
CA ALA A 517 10.91 26.56 -17.53
C ALA A 517 10.57 27.02 -18.97
N ASP A 518 9.29 26.92 -19.34
CA ASP A 518 8.73 27.38 -20.60
C ASP A 518 7.32 27.91 -20.32
N PRO A 519 7.16 29.21 -19.99
CA PRO A 519 5.87 29.78 -19.62
C PRO A 519 4.77 29.62 -20.69
N LEU A 520 5.14 29.66 -21.97
CA LEU A 520 4.18 29.57 -23.07
C LEU A 520 3.61 28.14 -23.29
N ARG A 521 4.13 27.14 -22.59
CA ARG A 521 3.51 25.79 -22.54
C ARG A 521 2.41 25.70 -21.50
N GLU A 522 2.38 26.62 -20.57
CA GLU A 522 1.45 26.56 -19.44
C GLU A 522 0.09 27.11 -19.83
N MET A 523 -0.95 26.31 -19.63
CA MET A 523 -2.33 26.68 -19.97
C MET A 523 -2.79 27.95 -19.23
N GLY A 524 -2.44 28.07 -17.93
CA GLY A 524 -2.79 29.22 -17.13
C GLY A 524 -2.14 30.52 -17.62
N VAL A 525 -0.88 30.46 -18.03
CA VAL A 525 -0.16 31.61 -18.62
C VAL A 525 -0.79 32.03 -19.93
N ASN A 526 -1.10 31.07 -20.81
CA ASN A 526 -1.75 31.38 -22.11
C ASN A 526 -3.13 32.00 -21.89
N GLY A 527 -3.90 31.52 -20.89
CA GLY A 527 -5.18 32.13 -20.54
C GLY A 527 -5.05 33.57 -20.06
N VAL A 528 -4.06 33.88 -19.22
CA VAL A 528 -3.79 35.24 -18.74
C VAL A 528 -3.34 36.14 -19.89
N LEU A 529 -2.48 35.69 -20.78
CA LEU A 529 -2.07 36.45 -21.96
C LEU A 529 -3.25 36.74 -22.90
N ALA A 530 -4.15 35.79 -23.09
CA ALA A 530 -5.37 36.01 -23.87
C ALA A 530 -6.29 37.05 -23.24
N TRP A 531 -6.53 36.98 -21.92
CA TRP A 531 -7.32 37.98 -21.21
C TRP A 531 -6.70 39.38 -21.30
N ASN A 532 -5.41 39.51 -21.01
CA ASN A 532 -4.69 40.78 -21.05
C ASN A 532 -4.64 41.38 -22.47
N CYS A 533 -4.69 40.52 -23.49
CA CYS A 533 -4.85 40.98 -24.87
C CYS A 533 -6.26 41.54 -25.11
N CYS A 534 -7.32 40.85 -24.69
CA CYS A 534 -8.71 41.32 -24.85
C CYS A 534 -9.00 42.57 -24.05
N TYR A 535 -8.40 42.72 -22.85
CA TYR A 535 -8.66 43.77 -21.90
C TYR A 535 -7.36 44.47 -21.43
N PRO A 536 -6.70 45.29 -22.27
CA PRO A 536 -5.40 45.91 -21.94
C PRO A 536 -5.45 46.85 -20.72
N ASN A 537 -6.64 47.35 -20.37
CA ASN A 537 -6.86 48.22 -19.21
C ASN A 537 -7.25 47.49 -17.93
N GLN A 538 -7.39 46.16 -17.97
CA GLN A 538 -7.77 45.27 -16.87
C GLN A 538 -6.83 44.04 -16.80
N ASP A 539 -5.54 44.31 -16.94
CA ASP A 539 -4.53 43.27 -16.95
C ASP A 539 -4.47 42.47 -15.65
N ILE A 540 -4.46 41.15 -15.81
CA ILE A 540 -4.13 40.22 -14.71
C ILE A 540 -2.64 40.29 -14.43
N GLN A 541 -2.30 40.76 -13.21
CA GLN A 541 -0.91 40.81 -12.74
C GLN A 541 -0.53 39.49 -12.06
N LEU A 542 0.60 38.92 -12.46
CA LEU A 542 1.09 37.65 -11.87
C LEU A 542 2.00 37.89 -10.64
N PRO A 543 1.96 37.04 -9.60
CA PRO A 543 1.18 35.79 -9.50
C PRO A 543 -0.29 36.02 -9.10
N ASP A 544 -1.22 35.23 -9.65
CA ASP A 544 -2.66 35.34 -9.32
C ASP A 544 -3.35 33.97 -9.40
N ILE A 545 -4.60 33.91 -8.90
CA ILE A 545 -5.50 32.77 -9.02
C ILE A 545 -6.66 33.18 -9.93
N VAL A 546 -6.79 32.48 -11.04
CA VAL A 546 -7.77 32.73 -12.10
C VAL A 546 -8.63 31.51 -12.37
N ASP A 547 -9.78 31.74 -13.00
CA ASP A 547 -10.65 30.67 -13.46
C ASP A 547 -10.49 30.54 -14.99
N LEU A 548 -10.06 29.35 -15.46
CA LEU A 548 -9.77 29.11 -16.88
C LEU A 548 -10.97 28.53 -17.59
N ILE A 549 -11.29 29.11 -18.76
CA ILE A 549 -12.32 28.61 -19.65
C ILE A 549 -11.70 28.21 -21.00
N LYS A 550 -12.11 27.05 -21.51
CA LYS A 550 -11.71 26.59 -22.83
C LYS A 550 -12.61 27.18 -23.90
N VAL A 551 -11.99 27.64 -24.98
CA VAL A 551 -12.69 28.31 -26.07
C VAL A 551 -12.22 27.79 -27.43
N ASN A 552 -13.08 27.95 -28.45
CA ASN A 552 -12.82 27.64 -29.87
C ASN A 552 -12.65 28.96 -30.67
N MET A 553 -11.45 29.56 -30.52
CA MET A 553 -11.08 30.80 -31.21
C MET A 553 -9.68 30.60 -31.84
N GLN A 554 -9.56 29.60 -32.71
CA GLN A 554 -8.26 29.14 -33.21
C GLN A 554 -7.82 29.83 -34.49
N THR A 555 -8.76 30.30 -35.27
CA THR A 555 -8.54 30.99 -36.53
C THR A 555 -9.21 32.34 -36.55
N GLU A 556 -8.81 33.20 -37.51
CA GLU A 556 -9.46 34.50 -37.73
C GLU A 556 -10.94 34.35 -38.09
N GLU A 557 -11.27 33.26 -38.84
CA GLU A 557 -12.65 32.95 -39.24
C GLU A 557 -13.53 32.62 -38.00
N ASP A 558 -12.97 31.98 -36.97
CA ASP A 558 -13.73 31.63 -35.75
C ASP A 558 -14.22 32.84 -34.97
N ILE A 559 -13.63 34.01 -35.15
CA ILE A 559 -13.90 35.25 -34.42
C ILE A 559 -14.46 36.36 -35.31
N GLU A 560 -14.82 36.07 -36.55
CA GLU A 560 -15.27 37.08 -37.51
C GLU A 560 -16.52 37.83 -37.00
N ASP A 561 -17.42 37.17 -36.31
CA ASP A 561 -18.64 37.75 -35.71
C ASP A 561 -18.34 38.82 -34.65
N LEU A 562 -17.16 38.74 -33.97
CA LEU A 562 -16.76 39.78 -33.01
C LEU A 562 -16.49 41.11 -33.66
N LYS A 563 -16.24 41.16 -34.96
CA LYS A 563 -16.01 42.40 -35.70
C LYS A 563 -17.25 43.30 -35.65
N GLU A 564 -18.44 42.70 -35.64
CA GLU A 564 -19.70 43.41 -35.59
C GLU A 564 -20.19 43.62 -34.17
N THR A 565 -20.00 42.61 -33.29
CA THR A 565 -20.57 42.63 -31.93
C THR A 565 -19.66 43.31 -30.89
N GLU A 566 -18.34 43.12 -30.98
CA GLU A 566 -17.33 43.65 -30.05
C GLU A 566 -16.07 44.13 -30.83
N PRO A 567 -16.14 45.23 -31.59
CA PRO A 567 -15.07 45.68 -32.48
C PRO A 567 -13.74 45.98 -31.77
N GLU A 568 -13.78 46.48 -30.55
CA GLU A 568 -12.57 46.77 -29.73
C GLU A 568 -11.83 45.50 -29.40
N ILE A 569 -12.55 44.48 -28.88
CA ILE A 569 -12.00 43.19 -28.53
C ILE A 569 -11.45 42.48 -29.77
N TYR A 570 -12.19 42.50 -30.88
CA TYR A 570 -11.73 41.96 -32.16
C TYR A 570 -10.40 42.56 -32.60
N ASN A 571 -10.26 43.88 -32.58
CA ASN A 571 -9.04 44.57 -32.99
C ASN A 571 -7.86 44.21 -32.02
N ASN A 572 -8.10 44.15 -30.75
CA ASN A 572 -7.09 43.75 -29.77
C ASN A 572 -6.61 42.31 -30.01
N ILE A 573 -7.50 41.37 -30.32
CA ILE A 573 -7.16 39.99 -30.61
C ILE A 573 -6.39 39.90 -31.95
N MET A 574 -6.85 40.62 -32.99
CA MET A 574 -6.18 40.61 -34.28
C MET A 574 -4.77 41.20 -34.21
N GLU A 575 -4.56 42.27 -33.47
CA GLU A 575 -3.26 42.89 -33.30
C GLU A 575 -2.35 42.04 -32.35
N GLY A 576 -2.87 41.57 -31.25
CA GLY A 576 -2.07 40.94 -30.20
C GLY A 576 -1.83 39.46 -30.37
N ILE A 577 -2.74 38.72 -31.07
CA ILE A 577 -2.67 37.24 -31.17
C ILE A 577 -2.47 36.77 -32.61
N PHE A 578 -3.20 37.29 -33.55
CA PHE A 578 -3.10 36.88 -34.95
C PHE A 578 -2.06 37.69 -35.76
N GLY A 579 -1.62 38.88 -35.23
CA GLY A 579 -0.58 39.70 -35.89
C GLY A 579 0.74 38.95 -36.09
N ASN A 580 1.40 39.25 -37.25
CA ASN A 580 2.51 38.46 -37.76
C ASN A 580 3.80 38.47 -36.93
N ASP A 581 3.95 39.35 -35.93
CA ASP A 581 5.24 39.62 -35.25
C ASP A 581 5.21 39.44 -33.75
N ASN A 582 4.27 38.68 -33.19
CA ASN A 582 4.19 38.52 -31.72
C ASN A 582 4.95 37.31 -31.19
N PRO A 583 6.22 37.44 -30.73
CA PRO A 583 7.00 36.34 -30.18
C PRO A 583 6.45 35.81 -28.86
N LYS A 584 5.43 36.41 -28.28
CA LYS A 584 4.88 36.06 -26.97
C LYS A 584 3.86 34.93 -26.99
N ILE A 585 3.39 34.50 -28.18
CA ILE A 585 2.39 33.44 -28.32
C ILE A 585 2.94 32.33 -29.20
N ARG A 586 3.00 31.12 -28.64
CA ARG A 586 3.58 29.95 -29.33
C ARG A 586 2.66 29.32 -30.38
N LYS A 587 1.34 29.43 -30.22
CA LYS A 587 0.32 28.96 -31.15
C LYS A 587 -0.54 30.14 -31.58
N LYS A 588 -0.77 30.29 -32.87
CA LYS A 588 -1.80 31.21 -33.33
C LYS A 588 -3.16 30.73 -32.86
N GLY A 589 -3.97 31.66 -32.33
CA GLY A 589 -5.31 31.41 -31.82
C GLY A 589 -5.43 31.30 -30.28
N ILE A 590 -6.64 31.45 -29.80
CA ILE A 590 -7.00 31.39 -28.40
C ILE A 590 -7.69 30.02 -28.11
N TYR A 591 -7.13 29.25 -27.23
CA TYR A 591 -7.68 27.95 -26.78
C TYR A 591 -8.20 28.00 -25.35
N VAL A 592 -7.80 29.02 -24.60
CA VAL A 592 -8.15 29.20 -23.19
C VAL A 592 -8.10 30.68 -22.88
N ILE A 593 -9.06 31.14 -22.08
CA ILE A 593 -9.09 32.50 -21.51
C ILE A 593 -9.10 32.38 -19.98
N ALA A 594 -8.33 33.21 -19.30
CA ALA A 594 -8.37 33.34 -17.86
C ALA A 594 -9.36 34.40 -17.47
N ILE A 595 -10.31 34.09 -16.60
CA ILE A 595 -11.24 35.03 -16.04
C ILE A 595 -10.78 35.40 -14.64
N PRO A 596 -10.53 36.69 -14.33
CA PRO A 596 -10.15 37.10 -12.99
C PRO A 596 -11.25 36.81 -11.98
N ARG A 597 -10.90 36.56 -10.74
CA ARG A 597 -11.88 36.22 -9.70
C ARG A 597 -12.82 37.34 -9.31
N ASN A 598 -12.41 38.58 -9.50
CA ASN A 598 -13.21 39.77 -9.30
C ASN A 598 -14.27 40.03 -10.40
N VAL A 599 -14.26 39.23 -11.46
CA VAL A 599 -15.29 39.22 -12.50
C VAL A 599 -16.33 38.17 -12.11
N ASP A 600 -17.57 38.59 -11.87
CA ASP A 600 -18.61 37.70 -11.32
C ASP A 600 -19.16 36.70 -12.32
N LYS A 601 -19.28 37.09 -13.59
CA LYS A 601 -19.82 36.24 -14.68
C LYS A 601 -18.85 36.14 -15.85
N ILE A 602 -19.04 35.12 -16.67
CA ILE A 602 -18.35 35.00 -17.97
C ILE A 602 -18.83 36.17 -18.85
N PRO A 603 -17.92 36.98 -19.44
CA PRO A 603 -18.31 37.99 -20.40
C PRO A 603 -19.20 37.45 -21.53
N GLU A 604 -20.30 38.13 -21.85
CA GLU A 604 -21.31 37.64 -22.80
C GLU A 604 -20.72 37.26 -24.17
N TRP A 605 -19.76 38.02 -24.65
CA TRP A 605 -19.12 37.77 -25.92
C TRP A 605 -18.28 36.45 -25.95
N ILE A 606 -17.86 35.92 -24.80
CA ILE A 606 -17.11 34.64 -24.71
C ILE A 606 -18.07 33.46 -24.85
N ILE A 607 -19.31 33.57 -24.45
CA ILE A 607 -20.28 32.47 -24.36
C ILE A 607 -20.45 31.71 -25.68
N PRO A 608 -20.55 32.33 -26.86
CA PRO A 608 -20.67 31.64 -28.13
C PRO A 608 -19.43 30.80 -28.50
N TYR A 609 -18.26 31.15 -27.95
CA TYR A 609 -17.00 30.52 -28.27
C TYR A 609 -16.58 29.44 -27.26
N ILE A 610 -17.36 29.22 -26.18
CA ILE A 610 -17.05 28.21 -25.16
C ILE A 610 -16.99 26.83 -25.81
N ASN A 611 -15.91 26.11 -25.55
CA ASN A 611 -15.83 24.68 -25.84
C ASN A 611 -16.56 23.90 -24.74
N TYR A 612 -17.89 23.84 -24.83
CA TYR A 612 -18.76 23.20 -23.85
C TYR A 612 -18.37 21.76 -23.59
N ASP A 613 -18.04 20.99 -24.64
CA ASP A 613 -17.69 19.57 -24.52
C ASP A 613 -16.41 19.39 -23.72
N GLU A 614 -15.42 20.23 -23.95
CA GLU A 614 -14.16 20.14 -23.22
C GLU A 614 -14.31 20.59 -21.76
N VAL A 615 -15.12 21.59 -21.47
CA VAL A 615 -15.41 22.02 -20.08
C VAL A 615 -16.17 20.92 -19.33
N VAL A 616 -17.21 20.34 -19.93
CA VAL A 616 -17.96 19.21 -19.35
C VAL A 616 -17.03 18.03 -19.11
N ASN A 617 -16.24 17.64 -20.11
CA ASN A 617 -15.31 16.52 -19.98
C ASN A 617 -14.27 16.74 -18.88
N ASN A 618 -13.72 17.95 -18.75
CA ASN A 618 -12.79 18.29 -17.66
C ASN A 618 -13.37 18.09 -16.25
N ASN A 619 -14.68 18.31 -16.10
CA ASN A 619 -15.38 18.11 -14.85
C ASN A 619 -15.69 16.62 -14.61
N ILE A 620 -16.32 15.96 -15.58
CA ILE A 620 -16.77 14.56 -15.44
C ILE A 620 -15.59 13.58 -15.38
N SER A 621 -14.53 13.80 -16.14
CA SER A 621 -13.36 12.91 -16.17
C SER A 621 -12.68 12.75 -14.80
N LYS A 622 -12.88 13.69 -13.88
CA LYS A 622 -12.35 13.58 -12.50
C LYS A 622 -12.97 12.43 -11.72
N PHE A 623 -14.12 11.91 -12.16
CA PHE A 623 -14.78 10.75 -11.55
C PHE A 623 -14.54 9.43 -12.31
N HIS A 624 -13.97 9.48 -13.50
CA HIS A 624 -13.68 8.28 -14.33
C HIS A 624 -12.92 7.19 -13.57
N PRO A 625 -11.91 7.48 -12.71
CA PRO A 625 -11.22 6.43 -11.96
C PRO A 625 -12.15 5.58 -11.07
N ILE A 626 -13.24 6.15 -10.59
CA ILE A 626 -14.24 5.41 -9.80
C ILE A 626 -15.18 4.62 -10.71
N LEU A 627 -15.62 5.22 -11.80
CA LEU A 627 -16.47 4.52 -12.79
C LEU A 627 -15.75 3.30 -13.37
N ASN A 628 -14.46 3.44 -13.71
CA ASN A 628 -13.64 2.33 -14.17
C ASN A 628 -13.57 1.19 -13.12
N SER A 629 -13.42 1.54 -11.85
CA SER A 629 -13.37 0.55 -10.75
C SER A 629 -14.70 -0.20 -10.55
N LEU A 630 -15.79 0.42 -10.96
CA LEU A 630 -17.13 -0.18 -10.95
C LEU A 630 -17.48 -0.87 -12.28
N ASN A 631 -16.54 -0.95 -13.22
CA ASN A 631 -16.75 -1.42 -14.59
C ASN A 631 -17.83 -0.62 -15.34
N LEU A 632 -18.02 0.64 -14.98
CA LEU A 632 -18.94 1.55 -15.65
C LEU A 632 -18.17 2.39 -16.67
N PHE A 633 -18.22 1.99 -17.90
CA PHE A 633 -17.54 2.71 -19.00
C PHE A 633 -18.49 3.71 -19.65
N LEU A 634 -18.13 5.00 -19.57
CA LEU A 634 -18.80 6.03 -20.35
C LEU A 634 -18.19 6.06 -21.77
N ILE A 635 -18.95 5.65 -22.74
CA ILE A 635 -18.53 5.75 -24.16
C ILE A 635 -18.91 7.13 -24.67
N GLN A 636 -17.91 7.85 -25.17
CA GLN A 636 -18.11 9.10 -25.85
C GLN A 636 -18.58 8.83 -27.29
N THR A 637 -19.82 9.19 -27.61
CA THR A 637 -20.32 9.10 -29.00
C THR A 637 -20.13 10.43 -29.70
N GLU A 638 -19.54 10.40 -30.93
CA GLU A 638 -19.52 11.57 -31.79
C GLU A 638 -20.88 11.67 -32.51
N SER A 639 -21.67 12.65 -32.14
CA SER A 639 -22.85 13.05 -32.93
C SER A 639 -22.61 14.44 -33.54
N LYS A 640 -23.32 14.76 -34.64
CA LYS A 640 -23.28 16.10 -35.25
C LYS A 640 -23.81 17.22 -34.29
N ALA A 641 -24.41 16.84 -33.17
CA ALA A 641 -24.97 17.73 -32.16
C ALA A 641 -24.07 17.87 -30.89
N GLY A 642 -22.86 17.30 -30.89
CA GLY A 642 -21.95 17.29 -29.72
C GLY A 642 -21.64 15.88 -29.24
N LYS A 643 -20.60 15.77 -28.42
CA LYS A 643 -20.18 14.51 -27.80
C LYS A 643 -21.02 14.25 -26.56
N THR A 644 -21.85 13.24 -26.59
CA THR A 644 -22.66 12.82 -25.44
C THR A 644 -22.09 11.54 -24.86
N TYR A 645 -22.00 11.45 -23.54
CA TYR A 645 -21.59 10.21 -22.86
C TYR A 645 -22.76 9.22 -22.89
N MET A 646 -22.58 8.09 -23.54
CA MET A 646 -23.49 6.96 -23.47
C MET A 646 -22.86 5.83 -22.69
N SER A 647 -23.63 5.27 -21.73
CA SER A 647 -23.22 4.03 -21.10
C SER A 647 -23.62 2.86 -22.00
N ASN A 648 -22.65 2.02 -22.36
CA ASN A 648 -22.97 0.66 -22.78
C ASN A 648 -22.90 -0.21 -21.51
N ILE A 649 -24.05 -0.53 -20.98
CA ILE A 649 -24.16 -1.65 -20.04
C ILE A 649 -24.01 -2.89 -20.91
N VAL A 650 -22.85 -3.49 -20.91
CA VAL A 650 -22.66 -4.85 -21.42
C VAL A 650 -22.97 -5.74 -20.24
N ASP A 651 -24.16 -6.33 -20.24
CA ASP A 651 -24.46 -7.45 -19.36
C ASP A 651 -23.54 -8.61 -19.77
N PHE A 652 -22.63 -8.99 -18.88
CA PHE A 652 -21.86 -10.23 -18.97
C PHE A 652 -22.50 -11.29 -18.09
#